data_8b319a42b092b7317d042614bbc515e7
#
_entry.id   8b319a42b092b7317d042614bbc515e7
#
_cell.length_a   1.000
_cell.length_b   1.000
_cell.length_c   1.000
_cell.angle_alpha   90.00
_cell.angle_beta   90.00
_cell.angle_gamma   90.00
#
_symmetry.space_group_name_H-M   'P 1'
#
loop_
_entity.id
_entity.type
_entity.pdbx_description
1 polymer ?
#
loop_
_entity_poly.entity_id
_entity_poly.type
_entity_poly.pdbx_seq_one_letter_code
_entity_poly.pdbx_strand_id
1 'polypeptide(L)'
;MEKLTFYALSAPEKLDRIGAYLSERLSRDVARHRYGYVCIAMEALDQLLMACHCQSINLFVESFLKMVRKLLESDKPSLQILGTNSFVKFANIEEDTPSYHRSYDFFVSRFSEMCHSSFEDPDIRTKIRMAGIKGLQGVVRKTVNDELQANIWDPQHMDKIVPSLLFNLQSGERTESPVELTERCFRELLGRAAYGNIKNAVTPVLMHLDNHSLWEGKTFAVRCFKIIMYSIQSQHSHLVIQQLLGHLDANSKNSATVRAGIVEVLLEAAAIAASGSVGEEINTIHTQIHSKLQAGPTVLEVFNTLLRQLRLSVDYELTGSYDGSTNIGTKIIKAHEERQLQEAVIRTIGSFANTLPTYQRSEVMLFIMGKIPVPGIHPSLPSSRYQDDSGYVTVGFQTTNMLTALPSSFLEPLLSFSLTEDPEIRLLVVQILLGVIDRHDNTPKFSDISIITDISVLKLKVDKCSRQDNLFMKKHGQQLYRHIYLGCKEPSSGRQHYESLFSLLGLLSVELANEEVVVDLIRLALALQDLALSTDEALPVYNRCAVHAIAAAYLNLICQLTTVPAFCQHIHEVIEVRQKESPYLLPEDVFIDNPKYETVSFLPNEDRLSKRKSIGETISLQVEVESRNSPEKEEVKRLDSVGMEEQERERRRQVVEKFQKAPFEEIAAHCGARATLLQSKLNQIFEITIRPPPSPSGTISSGYGQSQSRSVPIYEMKFPDLCVY
;
A
#
# COMPACT_ATOMS: atom_id res chain seq x y z
N MET A 1 22.11 -39.13 48.79
CA MET A 1 21.33 -37.91 48.46
C MET A 1 19.97 -37.91 49.15
N GLU A 2 19.15 -38.93 48.98
CA GLU A 2 17.80 -39.02 49.55
C GLU A 2 17.77 -38.80 51.07
N LYS A 3 18.71 -39.38 51.83
CA LYS A 3 18.81 -39.19 53.28
C LYS A 3 19.10 -37.73 53.67
N LEU A 4 19.89 -37.00 52.88
CA LEU A 4 20.19 -35.59 53.12
C LEU A 4 18.96 -34.70 52.83
N THR A 5 18.26 -35.02 51.77
CA THR A 5 17.01 -34.33 51.40
C THR A 5 15.92 -34.55 52.42
N PHE A 6 15.73 -35.80 52.86
CA PHE A 6 14.80 -36.12 53.90
C PHE A 6 15.12 -35.42 55.23
N TYR A 7 16.41 -35.37 55.60
CA TYR A 7 16.84 -34.69 56.83
C TYR A 7 16.56 -33.17 56.71
N ALA A 8 16.88 -32.55 55.57
CA ALA A 8 16.63 -31.14 55.36
C ALA A 8 15.12 -30.78 55.40
N LEU A 9 14.26 -31.66 54.85
CA LEU A 9 12.80 -31.49 54.94
C LEU A 9 12.27 -31.64 56.36
N SER A 10 12.91 -32.51 57.17
CA SER A 10 12.52 -32.75 58.53
C SER A 10 13.03 -31.70 59.52
N ALA A 11 14.11 -31.02 59.18
CA ALA A 11 14.76 -29.97 60.01
C ALA A 11 15.14 -28.78 59.16
N PRO A 12 14.16 -27.98 58.68
CA PRO A 12 14.40 -26.83 57.79
C PRO A 12 15.36 -25.81 58.33
N GLU A 13 15.39 -25.62 59.62
CA GLU A 13 16.31 -24.71 60.32
C GLU A 13 17.79 -25.08 60.15
N LYS A 14 18.08 -26.29 59.71
CA LYS A 14 19.46 -26.75 59.45
C LYS A 14 19.89 -26.52 58.00
N LEU A 15 18.98 -26.17 57.12
CA LEU A 15 19.23 -26.03 55.66
C LEU A 15 20.33 -24.99 55.38
N ASP A 16 20.34 -23.91 56.10
CA ASP A 16 21.35 -22.83 55.93
C ASP A 16 22.76 -23.33 56.29
N ARG A 17 22.87 -24.11 57.35
CA ARG A 17 24.15 -24.71 57.74
C ARG A 17 24.63 -25.75 56.75
N ILE A 18 23.71 -26.56 56.23
CA ILE A 18 24.02 -27.55 55.17
C ILE A 18 24.51 -26.80 53.92
N GLY A 19 23.82 -25.77 53.49
CA GLY A 19 24.19 -24.96 52.35
C GLY A 19 25.59 -24.30 52.53
N ALA A 20 25.84 -23.69 53.67
CA ALA A 20 27.12 -23.12 53.99
C ALA A 20 28.27 -24.15 53.99
N TYR A 21 28.06 -25.31 54.58
CA TYR A 21 29.06 -26.39 54.60
C TYR A 21 29.35 -26.96 53.20
N LEU A 22 28.33 -27.23 52.39
CA LEU A 22 28.49 -27.72 51.04
C LEU A 22 29.20 -26.66 50.16
N SER A 23 28.87 -25.39 50.35
CA SER A 23 29.48 -24.24 49.69
C SER A 23 30.97 -24.13 49.99
N GLU A 24 31.36 -24.24 51.26
CA GLU A 24 32.78 -24.21 51.68
C GLU A 24 33.53 -25.44 51.12
N ARG A 25 32.92 -26.60 51.18
CA ARG A 25 33.49 -27.84 50.67
C ARG A 25 33.70 -27.75 49.15
N LEU A 26 32.70 -27.31 48.39
CA LEU A 26 32.79 -27.13 46.97
C LEU A 26 33.90 -26.11 46.59
N SER A 27 34.01 -25.01 47.30
CA SER A 27 35.06 -24.01 47.10
C SER A 27 36.47 -24.62 47.29
N ARG A 28 36.67 -25.44 48.28
CA ARG A 28 37.92 -26.16 48.52
C ARG A 28 38.24 -27.18 47.44
N ASP A 29 37.24 -27.91 46.96
CA ASP A 29 37.40 -28.93 45.94
C ASP A 29 37.63 -28.30 44.54
N VAL A 30 37.03 -27.15 44.22
CA VAL A 30 37.38 -26.37 43.03
C VAL A 30 38.83 -25.90 43.06
N ALA A 31 39.29 -25.35 44.19
CA ALA A 31 40.67 -24.88 44.34
C ALA A 31 41.71 -26.05 44.26
N ARG A 32 41.32 -27.24 44.64
CA ARG A 32 42.15 -28.48 44.57
C ARG A 32 41.96 -29.28 43.31
N HIS A 33 41.22 -28.76 42.32
CA HIS A 33 40.94 -29.44 41.04
C HIS A 33 40.26 -30.81 41.18
N ARG A 34 39.49 -31.02 42.25
CA ARG A 34 38.73 -32.25 42.53
C ARG A 34 37.33 -32.23 41.92
N TYR A 35 37.26 -32.14 40.60
CA TYR A 35 36.02 -31.85 39.86
C TYR A 35 34.91 -32.90 40.08
N GLY A 36 35.24 -34.17 40.33
CA GLY A 36 34.22 -35.17 40.66
C GLY A 36 33.48 -34.85 41.96
N TYR A 37 34.17 -34.38 42.97
CA TYR A 37 33.54 -33.94 44.22
C TYR A 37 32.77 -32.65 44.09
N VAL A 38 33.22 -31.77 43.19
CA VAL A 38 32.50 -30.53 42.83
C VAL A 38 31.13 -30.89 42.24
N CYS A 39 31.07 -31.82 41.29
CA CYS A 39 29.81 -32.29 40.70
C CYS A 39 28.86 -32.88 41.75
N ILE A 40 29.38 -33.72 42.65
CA ILE A 40 28.57 -34.34 43.73
C ILE A 40 28.01 -33.26 44.68
N ALA A 41 28.83 -32.32 45.10
CA ALA A 41 28.40 -31.24 45.99
C ALA A 41 27.36 -30.32 45.30
N MET A 42 27.53 -30.03 44.04
CA MET A 42 26.58 -29.20 43.31
C MET A 42 25.27 -29.91 43.05
N GLU A 43 25.30 -31.21 42.72
CA GLU A 43 24.10 -32.05 42.62
C GLU A 43 23.34 -32.15 43.96
N ALA A 44 24.06 -32.21 45.09
CA ALA A 44 23.43 -32.15 46.39
C ALA A 44 22.72 -30.81 46.65
N LEU A 45 23.36 -29.71 46.30
CA LEU A 45 22.75 -28.36 46.39
C LEU A 45 21.52 -28.22 45.47
N ASP A 46 21.60 -28.74 44.27
CA ASP A 46 20.49 -28.74 43.32
C ASP A 46 19.27 -29.52 43.87
N GLN A 47 19.50 -30.72 44.42
CA GLN A 47 18.43 -31.56 44.98
C GLN A 47 17.81 -30.91 46.20
N LEU A 48 18.60 -30.29 47.05
CA LEU A 48 18.09 -29.59 48.24
C LEU A 48 17.25 -28.39 47.82
N LEU A 49 17.71 -27.63 46.82
CA LEU A 49 16.97 -26.49 46.26
C LEU A 49 15.60 -26.94 45.75
N MET A 50 15.57 -27.98 44.93
CA MET A 50 14.34 -28.50 44.33
C MET A 50 13.37 -29.10 45.33
N ALA A 51 13.88 -29.72 46.38
CA ALA A 51 13.05 -30.32 47.42
C ALA A 51 12.51 -29.31 48.45
N CYS A 52 13.27 -28.27 48.77
CA CYS A 52 12.98 -27.34 49.85
C CYS A 52 12.45 -25.98 49.42
N HIS A 53 12.16 -25.79 48.13
CA HIS A 53 11.76 -24.47 47.57
C HIS A 53 10.50 -23.87 48.19
N CYS A 54 9.62 -24.66 48.75
CA CYS A 54 8.39 -24.20 49.42
C CYS A 54 8.64 -23.68 50.85
N GLN A 55 9.87 -23.69 51.33
CA GLN A 55 10.25 -23.23 52.67
C GLN A 55 10.98 -21.89 52.60
N SER A 56 11.18 -21.24 53.74
CA SER A 56 12.01 -20.00 53.78
C SER A 56 13.48 -20.38 53.61
N ILE A 57 14.01 -20.22 52.37
CA ILE A 57 15.34 -20.71 52.00
C ILE A 57 16.31 -19.59 51.59
N ASN A 58 16.09 -18.36 52.03
CA ASN A 58 16.86 -17.17 51.56
C ASN A 58 18.37 -17.33 51.76
N LEU A 59 18.83 -17.72 52.91
CA LEU A 59 20.26 -17.91 53.18
C LEU A 59 20.85 -19.11 52.44
N PHE A 60 20.05 -20.12 52.22
CA PHE A 60 20.44 -21.27 51.40
C PHE A 60 20.60 -20.87 49.91
N VAL A 61 19.67 -20.11 49.39
CA VAL A 61 19.74 -19.58 48.00
C VAL A 61 20.95 -18.67 47.85
N GLU A 62 21.27 -17.83 48.84
CA GLU A 62 22.46 -17.02 48.81
C GLU A 62 23.75 -17.86 48.73
N SER A 63 23.85 -18.95 49.54
CA SER A 63 24.95 -19.88 49.46
C SER A 63 24.97 -20.63 48.10
N PHE A 64 23.83 -21.03 47.61
CA PHE A 64 23.67 -21.67 46.31
C PHE A 64 24.16 -20.80 45.17
N LEU A 65 23.71 -19.55 45.09
CA LEU A 65 24.12 -18.56 44.06
C LEU A 65 25.60 -18.21 44.14
N LYS A 66 26.16 -18.16 45.36
CA LYS A 66 27.60 -17.99 45.57
C LYS A 66 28.39 -19.13 44.92
N MET A 67 27.89 -20.38 45.02
CA MET A 67 28.53 -21.52 44.39
C MET A 67 28.38 -21.51 42.86
N VAL A 68 27.20 -21.20 42.35
CA VAL A 68 26.97 -21.02 40.92
C VAL A 68 27.93 -19.95 40.35
N ARG A 69 28.05 -18.84 41.04
CA ARG A 69 29.02 -17.79 40.69
C ARG A 69 30.46 -18.32 40.61
N LYS A 70 30.88 -19.08 41.59
CA LYS A 70 32.23 -19.64 41.66
C LYS A 70 32.51 -20.59 40.50
N LEU A 71 31.51 -21.40 40.08
CA LEU A 71 31.61 -22.29 38.94
C LEU A 71 31.67 -21.51 37.63
N LEU A 72 30.90 -20.44 37.51
CA LEU A 72 30.88 -19.57 36.29
C LEU A 72 32.18 -18.75 36.15
N GLU A 73 32.85 -18.40 37.24
CA GLU A 73 34.14 -17.74 37.22
C GLU A 73 35.32 -18.67 36.87
N SER A 74 35.09 -19.98 36.80
CA SER A 74 36.11 -20.94 36.42
C SER A 74 36.46 -20.90 34.97
N ASP A 75 37.73 -21.14 34.62
CA ASP A 75 38.21 -21.27 33.22
C ASP A 75 37.85 -22.61 32.57
N LYS A 76 37.25 -23.53 33.34
CA LYS A 76 36.87 -24.84 32.85
C LYS A 76 35.46 -24.87 32.27
N PRO A 77 35.31 -25.16 30.94
CA PRO A 77 34.01 -25.21 30.27
C PRO A 77 32.99 -26.09 30.98
N SER A 78 33.41 -27.27 31.47
CA SER A 78 32.54 -28.22 32.19
C SER A 78 31.94 -27.62 33.46
N LEU A 79 32.73 -26.82 34.19
CA LEU A 79 32.25 -26.16 35.40
C LEU A 79 31.32 -25.00 35.12
N GLN A 80 31.61 -24.23 34.04
CA GLN A 80 30.71 -23.15 33.57
C GLN A 80 29.36 -23.72 33.17
N ILE A 81 29.33 -24.81 32.43
CA ILE A 81 28.09 -25.50 32.01
C ILE A 81 27.33 -26.04 33.23
N LEU A 82 28.04 -26.67 34.18
CA LEU A 82 27.46 -27.17 35.43
C LEU A 82 26.82 -26.02 36.21
N GLY A 83 27.52 -24.91 36.41
CA GLY A 83 27.00 -23.75 37.10
C GLY A 83 25.76 -23.18 36.43
N THR A 84 25.77 -23.10 35.07
CA THR A 84 24.63 -22.65 34.31
C THR A 84 23.41 -23.58 34.48
N ASN A 85 23.61 -24.88 34.39
CA ASN A 85 22.52 -25.86 34.58
C ASN A 85 21.88 -25.73 35.98
N SER A 86 22.68 -25.53 37.00
CA SER A 86 22.20 -25.25 38.34
C SER A 86 21.44 -23.94 38.46
N PHE A 87 21.94 -22.89 37.81
CA PHE A 87 21.24 -21.60 37.74
C PHE A 87 19.87 -21.73 37.05
N VAL A 88 19.77 -22.49 35.97
CA VAL A 88 18.50 -22.71 35.25
C VAL A 88 17.48 -23.46 36.16
N LYS A 89 17.93 -24.41 36.98
CA LYS A 89 17.06 -25.04 37.96
C LYS A 89 16.53 -24.03 39.00
N PHE A 90 17.40 -23.16 39.49
CA PHE A 90 17.01 -22.03 40.35
C PHE A 90 16.00 -21.11 39.68
N ALA A 91 16.22 -20.74 38.41
CA ALA A 91 15.35 -19.86 37.67
C ALA A 91 13.94 -20.43 37.45
N ASN A 92 13.78 -21.75 37.48
CA ASN A 92 12.50 -22.46 37.28
C ASN A 92 11.69 -22.64 38.55
N ILE A 93 12.22 -22.32 39.73
CA ILE A 93 11.45 -22.36 41.00
C ILE A 93 10.79 -20.98 41.25
N GLU A 94 9.55 -21.03 41.72
CA GLU A 94 8.84 -19.84 42.20
C GLU A 94 9.32 -19.46 43.57
N GLU A 95 9.92 -18.30 43.69
CA GLU A 95 10.42 -17.78 44.95
C GLU A 95 10.42 -16.25 44.96
N ASP A 96 9.96 -15.70 46.07
CA ASP A 96 9.52 -14.31 46.17
C ASP A 96 10.43 -13.49 47.10
N THR A 97 11.75 -13.65 47.03
CA THR A 97 12.62 -12.92 47.95
C THR A 97 13.61 -12.02 47.26
N PRO A 98 13.58 -10.71 47.58
CA PRO A 98 14.40 -9.67 46.95
C PRO A 98 15.86 -9.65 47.38
N SER A 99 16.31 -10.49 48.31
CA SER A 99 17.61 -10.32 48.97
C SER A 99 18.86 -10.57 48.11
N TYR A 100 18.73 -11.24 46.98
CA TYR A 100 19.85 -11.59 46.07
C TYR A 100 19.84 -10.90 44.71
N HIS A 101 19.01 -9.89 44.51
CA HIS A 101 18.88 -9.19 43.24
C HIS A 101 20.19 -8.52 42.74
N ARG A 102 21.07 -8.12 43.66
CA ARG A 102 22.41 -7.58 43.30
C ARG A 102 23.31 -8.57 42.58
N SER A 103 23.05 -9.85 42.72
CA SER A 103 23.80 -10.91 42.03
C SER A 103 23.49 -11.00 40.55
N TYR A 104 22.35 -10.47 40.08
CA TYR A 104 21.96 -10.54 38.68
C TYR A 104 22.85 -9.74 37.74
N ASP A 105 23.46 -8.64 38.19
CA ASP A 105 24.44 -7.89 37.41
C ASP A 105 25.62 -8.78 36.98
N PHE A 106 26.11 -9.62 37.88
CA PHE A 106 27.14 -10.59 37.62
C PHE A 106 26.65 -11.65 36.62
N PHE A 107 25.48 -12.23 36.84
CA PHE A 107 24.94 -13.29 35.99
C PHE A 107 24.66 -12.80 34.59
N VAL A 108 24.07 -11.62 34.42
CA VAL A 108 23.87 -11.00 33.10
C VAL A 108 25.18 -10.83 32.40
N SER A 109 26.19 -10.26 33.04
CA SER A 109 27.52 -10.03 32.44
C SER A 109 28.18 -11.35 32.07
N ARG A 110 28.18 -12.33 32.96
CA ARG A 110 28.87 -13.60 32.73
C ARG A 110 28.20 -14.47 31.66
N PHE A 111 26.88 -14.57 31.69
CA PHE A 111 26.15 -15.30 30.64
C PHE A 111 26.26 -14.62 29.29
N SER A 112 26.29 -13.28 29.24
CA SER A 112 26.54 -12.54 28.02
C SER A 112 27.93 -12.82 27.44
N GLU A 113 28.97 -12.85 28.29
CA GLU A 113 30.32 -13.23 27.86
C GLU A 113 30.36 -14.67 27.31
N MET A 114 29.67 -15.60 27.95
CA MET A 114 29.58 -17.00 27.48
C MET A 114 28.90 -17.09 26.11
N CYS A 115 27.91 -16.26 25.84
CA CYS A 115 27.25 -16.19 24.51
C CYS A 115 28.22 -15.82 23.38
N HIS A 116 29.31 -15.11 23.69
CA HIS A 116 30.36 -14.70 22.76
C HIS A 116 31.62 -15.59 22.82
N SER A 117 31.55 -16.74 23.47
CA SER A 117 32.70 -17.62 23.60
C SER A 117 33.40 -17.86 22.27
N SER A 118 34.74 -17.73 22.28
CA SER A 118 35.64 -17.99 21.17
C SER A 118 36.53 -19.22 21.40
N PHE A 119 36.07 -20.17 22.21
CA PHE A 119 36.80 -21.40 22.52
C PHE A 119 37.25 -22.14 21.25
N GLU A 120 38.45 -22.70 21.24
CA GLU A 120 39.06 -23.29 20.03
C GLU A 120 38.22 -24.45 19.48
N ASP A 121 37.82 -25.37 20.37
CA ASP A 121 36.98 -26.52 20.01
C ASP A 121 35.56 -26.05 19.68
N PRO A 122 35.03 -26.27 18.44
CA PRO A 122 33.70 -25.85 18.01
C PRO A 122 32.60 -26.46 18.86
N ASP A 123 32.70 -27.73 19.28
CA ASP A 123 31.65 -28.38 20.08
C ASP A 123 31.58 -27.79 21.48
N ILE A 124 32.72 -27.52 22.10
CA ILE A 124 32.81 -26.89 23.41
C ILE A 124 32.31 -25.45 23.31
N ARG A 125 32.75 -24.71 22.29
CA ARG A 125 32.31 -23.34 22.01
C ARG A 125 30.78 -23.26 21.90
N THR A 126 30.16 -24.15 21.15
CA THR A 126 28.71 -24.22 20.99
C THR A 126 28.01 -24.51 22.32
N LYS A 127 28.53 -25.46 23.10
CA LYS A 127 27.98 -25.80 24.43
C LYS A 127 28.08 -24.61 25.41
N ILE A 128 29.19 -23.87 25.40
CA ILE A 128 29.35 -22.67 26.24
C ILE A 128 28.34 -21.59 25.80
N ARG A 129 28.24 -21.33 24.50
CA ARG A 129 27.28 -20.35 23.97
C ARG A 129 25.84 -20.72 24.31
N MET A 130 25.46 -21.98 24.14
CA MET A 130 24.14 -22.47 24.53
C MET A 130 23.88 -22.32 26.03
N ALA A 131 24.89 -22.62 26.86
CA ALA A 131 24.80 -22.41 28.29
C ALA A 131 24.59 -20.91 28.63
N GLY A 132 25.32 -20.02 27.98
CA GLY A 132 25.11 -18.57 28.11
C GLY A 132 23.69 -18.13 27.77
N ILE A 133 23.13 -18.61 26.67
CA ILE A 133 21.75 -18.32 26.26
C ILE A 133 20.74 -18.86 27.28
N LYS A 134 20.91 -20.09 27.73
CA LYS A 134 20.05 -20.70 28.78
C LYS A 134 20.14 -19.94 30.12
N GLY A 135 21.34 -19.45 30.44
CA GLY A 135 21.54 -18.60 31.62
C GLY A 135 20.80 -17.25 31.51
N LEU A 136 20.92 -16.59 30.36
CA LEU A 136 20.15 -15.35 30.11
C LEU A 136 18.64 -15.60 30.13
N GLN A 137 18.17 -16.70 29.55
CA GLN A 137 16.76 -17.10 29.65
C GLN A 137 16.32 -17.30 31.09
N GLY A 138 17.15 -17.90 31.92
CA GLY A 138 16.90 -18.04 33.34
C GLY A 138 16.80 -16.73 34.05
N VAL A 139 17.71 -15.78 33.77
CA VAL A 139 17.66 -14.42 34.33
C VAL A 139 16.35 -13.73 33.90
N VAL A 140 15.96 -13.80 32.66
CA VAL A 140 14.71 -13.22 32.16
C VAL A 140 13.52 -13.79 32.92
N ARG A 141 13.44 -15.11 33.07
CA ARG A 141 12.32 -15.78 33.77
C ARG A 141 12.22 -15.37 35.22
N LYS A 142 13.36 -15.23 35.90
CA LYS A 142 13.40 -14.94 37.32
C LYS A 142 13.13 -13.45 37.65
N THR A 143 13.51 -12.54 36.78
CA THR A 143 13.53 -11.10 37.08
C THR A 143 12.42 -10.29 36.40
N VAL A 144 11.64 -10.91 35.56
CA VAL A 144 10.65 -10.22 34.71
C VAL A 144 9.61 -9.42 35.50
N ASN A 145 9.23 -9.91 36.69
CA ASN A 145 8.22 -9.26 37.53
C ASN A 145 8.85 -8.27 38.54
N ASP A 146 10.16 -8.12 38.54
CA ASP A 146 10.88 -7.25 39.49
C ASP A 146 11.38 -5.98 38.82
N GLU A 147 10.50 -5.00 38.73
CA GLU A 147 10.82 -3.68 38.16
C GLU A 147 11.62 -2.79 39.09
N LEU A 148 11.69 -3.12 40.39
CA LEU A 148 12.22 -2.22 41.40
C LEU A 148 13.68 -2.49 41.78
N GLN A 149 14.13 -3.73 41.74
CA GLN A 149 15.46 -4.08 42.27
C GLN A 149 16.42 -4.69 41.25
N ALA A 150 15.96 -5.66 40.47
CA ALA A 150 16.77 -6.33 39.46
C ALA A 150 16.46 -5.89 38.06
N ASN A 151 16.03 -4.67 37.87
CA ASN A 151 15.52 -4.12 36.61
C ASN A 151 16.40 -4.50 35.40
N ILE A 152 16.10 -5.66 34.81
CA ILE A 152 16.81 -6.14 33.61
C ILE A 152 16.56 -5.27 32.38
N TRP A 153 15.50 -4.45 32.41
CA TRP A 153 15.17 -3.50 31.34
C TRP A 153 16.03 -2.25 31.36
N ASP A 154 16.84 -2.07 32.41
CA ASP A 154 17.83 -1.00 32.44
C ASP A 154 18.78 -1.13 31.24
N PRO A 155 19.16 -0.03 30.58
CA PRO A 155 20.09 -0.03 29.45
C PRO A 155 21.38 -0.80 29.73
N GLN A 156 21.94 -0.73 30.95
CA GLN A 156 23.16 -1.47 31.32
C GLN A 156 23.02 -2.99 31.14
N HIS A 157 21.82 -3.54 31.33
CA HIS A 157 21.54 -4.96 31.15
C HIS A 157 21.10 -5.28 29.73
N MET A 158 20.19 -4.48 29.15
CA MET A 158 19.71 -4.66 27.78
C MET A 158 20.84 -4.55 26.77
N ASP A 159 21.82 -3.65 26.98
CA ASP A 159 22.99 -3.50 26.11
C ASP A 159 23.96 -4.70 26.14
N LYS A 160 23.79 -5.62 27.08
CA LYS A 160 24.49 -6.90 27.15
C LYS A 160 23.63 -8.07 26.65
N ILE A 161 22.41 -8.17 27.13
CA ILE A 161 21.50 -9.29 26.83
C ILE A 161 21.14 -9.31 25.33
N VAL A 162 20.64 -8.22 24.82
CA VAL A 162 20.14 -8.17 23.42
C VAL A 162 21.24 -8.40 22.39
N PRO A 163 22.42 -7.73 22.45
CA PRO A 163 23.50 -8.00 21.51
C PRO A 163 24.01 -9.44 21.57
N SER A 164 24.04 -10.06 22.75
CA SER A 164 24.45 -11.45 22.90
C SER A 164 23.46 -12.41 22.23
N LEU A 165 22.17 -12.13 22.33
CA LEU A 165 21.15 -12.92 21.62
C LEU A 165 21.25 -12.70 20.11
N LEU A 166 21.38 -11.46 19.64
CA LEU A 166 21.48 -11.16 18.22
C LEU A 166 22.73 -11.75 17.58
N PHE A 167 23.86 -11.77 18.29
CA PHE A 167 25.09 -12.40 17.84
C PHE A 167 24.87 -13.89 17.52
N ASN A 168 24.20 -14.62 18.40
CA ASN A 168 23.91 -16.03 18.20
C ASN A 168 22.80 -16.28 17.18
N LEU A 169 21.86 -15.37 17.06
CA LEU A 169 20.80 -15.43 16.04
C LEU A 169 21.39 -15.27 14.62
N GLN A 170 22.41 -14.43 14.46
CA GLN A 170 23.08 -14.16 13.20
C GLN A 170 24.00 -15.29 12.75
N SER A 171 24.70 -15.95 13.69
CA SER A 171 25.76 -16.91 13.41
C SER A 171 25.26 -18.30 12.96
N GLY A 172 24.04 -18.43 12.50
CA GLY A 172 23.34 -19.67 12.18
C GLY A 172 24.05 -20.62 11.24
N GLU A 173 24.92 -21.46 11.77
CA GLU A 173 25.31 -22.71 11.13
C GLU A 173 24.14 -23.71 11.27
N ARG A 174 23.90 -24.47 10.20
CA ARG A 174 22.70 -25.30 9.95
C ARG A 174 22.55 -26.54 10.85
N THR A 175 23.20 -26.61 12.00
CA THR A 175 23.03 -27.73 12.94
C THR A 175 22.38 -27.26 14.21
N GLU A 176 21.31 -27.94 14.55
CA GLU A 176 20.51 -27.79 15.76
C GLU A 176 21.11 -26.83 16.79
N SER A 177 20.63 -25.56 16.81
CA SER A 177 20.09 -25.10 17.97
C SER A 177 20.56 -23.88 18.74
N PRO A 178 21.72 -23.24 18.60
CA PRO A 178 21.88 -21.96 19.28
C PRO A 178 20.88 -20.93 18.75
N VAL A 179 20.58 -20.99 17.45
CA VAL A 179 19.66 -20.07 16.77
C VAL A 179 18.24 -20.23 17.27
N GLU A 180 17.74 -21.46 17.35
CA GLU A 180 16.37 -21.74 17.77
C GLU A 180 16.15 -21.41 19.26
N LEU A 181 17.12 -21.81 20.11
CA LEU A 181 17.10 -21.47 21.52
C LEU A 181 17.19 -19.96 21.75
N THR A 182 18.03 -19.26 20.96
CA THR A 182 18.20 -17.82 21.02
C THR A 182 16.92 -17.10 20.60
N GLU A 183 16.30 -17.53 19.52
CA GLU A 183 15.03 -16.94 19.09
C GLU A 183 13.94 -17.11 20.15
N ARG A 184 13.86 -18.29 20.75
CA ARG A 184 12.92 -18.56 21.85
C ARG A 184 13.18 -17.65 23.05
N CYS A 185 14.43 -17.48 23.44
CA CYS A 185 14.81 -16.58 24.54
C CYS A 185 14.46 -15.11 24.22
N PHE A 186 14.74 -14.68 23.00
CA PHE A 186 14.43 -13.31 22.56
C PHE A 186 12.91 -13.08 22.52
N ARG A 187 12.13 -14.03 22.01
CA ARG A 187 10.66 -13.96 22.04
C ARG A 187 10.11 -13.91 23.46
N GLU A 188 10.67 -14.70 24.35
CA GLU A 188 10.26 -14.73 25.77
C GLU A 188 10.56 -13.38 26.45
N LEU A 189 11.72 -12.78 26.20
CA LEU A 189 12.07 -11.46 26.69
C LEU A 189 11.08 -10.38 26.18
N LEU A 190 10.86 -10.33 24.86
CA LEU A 190 9.99 -9.35 24.24
C LEU A 190 8.53 -9.48 24.65
N GLY A 191 8.04 -10.70 24.78
CA GLY A 191 6.66 -10.97 25.20
C GLY A 191 6.33 -10.48 26.62
N ARG A 192 7.35 -10.28 27.42
CA ARG A 192 7.23 -9.80 28.81
C ARG A 192 7.50 -8.32 28.97
N ALA A 193 7.88 -7.62 27.89
CA ALA A 193 8.17 -6.20 27.93
C ALA A 193 6.89 -5.38 28.13
N ALA A 194 6.83 -4.62 29.21
CA ALA A 194 5.79 -3.63 29.44
C ALA A 194 6.01 -2.38 28.54
N TYR A 195 5.02 -1.50 28.46
CA TYR A 195 5.06 -0.30 27.65
C TYR A 195 6.36 0.52 27.81
N GLY A 196 6.77 0.78 29.06
CA GLY A 196 7.99 1.56 29.36
C GLY A 196 9.31 0.87 28.98
N ASN A 197 9.27 -0.45 28.78
CA ASN A 197 10.47 -1.29 28.60
C ASN A 197 10.75 -1.57 27.11
N ILE A 198 9.79 -1.39 26.22
CA ILE A 198 9.94 -1.66 24.79
C ILE A 198 11.12 -0.89 24.20
N LYS A 199 11.23 0.40 24.50
CA LYS A 199 12.33 1.23 24.01
C LYS A 199 13.70 0.69 24.39
N ASN A 200 13.86 0.28 25.65
CA ASN A 200 15.12 -0.23 26.16
C ASN A 200 15.49 -1.60 25.57
N ALA A 201 14.51 -2.40 25.18
CA ALA A 201 14.73 -3.67 24.50
C ALA A 201 15.05 -3.49 22.99
N VAL A 202 14.48 -2.51 22.33
CA VAL A 202 14.64 -2.30 20.88
C VAL A 202 15.89 -1.46 20.57
N THR A 203 16.25 -0.49 21.40
CA THR A 203 17.44 0.34 21.18
C THR A 203 18.72 -0.48 20.94
N PRO A 204 19.05 -1.53 21.72
CA PRO A 204 20.22 -2.36 21.48
C PRO A 204 20.15 -3.11 20.13
N VAL A 205 18.97 -3.45 19.64
CA VAL A 205 18.79 -4.07 18.31
C VAL A 205 19.23 -3.10 17.23
N LEU A 206 18.77 -1.86 17.28
CA LEU A 206 19.15 -0.80 16.33
C LEU A 206 20.66 -0.57 16.35
N MET A 207 21.24 -0.47 17.54
CA MET A 207 22.69 -0.29 17.71
C MET A 207 23.51 -1.47 17.18
N HIS A 208 23.05 -2.69 17.39
CA HIS A 208 23.70 -3.89 16.86
C HIS A 208 23.70 -3.90 15.32
N LEU A 209 22.56 -3.55 14.72
CA LEU A 209 22.44 -3.46 13.25
C LEU A 209 23.34 -2.36 12.68
N ASP A 210 23.46 -1.22 13.34
CA ASP A 210 24.38 -0.15 12.95
C ASP A 210 25.84 -0.57 13.05
N ASN A 211 26.23 -1.13 14.18
CA ASN A 211 27.62 -1.49 14.48
C ASN A 211 28.17 -2.58 13.58
N HIS A 212 27.32 -3.44 13.06
CA HIS A 212 27.70 -4.57 12.20
C HIS A 212 27.30 -4.38 10.73
N SER A 213 26.89 -3.18 10.33
CA SER A 213 26.47 -2.84 8.95
C SER A 213 25.42 -3.81 8.38
N LEU A 214 24.44 -4.19 9.20
CA LEU A 214 23.43 -5.20 8.85
C LEU A 214 22.19 -4.63 8.15
N TRP A 215 22.08 -3.32 8.02
CA TRP A 215 20.99 -2.69 7.28
C TRP A 215 21.09 -2.93 5.78
N GLU A 216 22.27 -2.93 5.22
CA GLU A 216 22.48 -3.09 3.78
C GLU A 216 22.05 -4.47 3.27
N GLY A 217 22.26 -5.51 4.07
CA GLY A 217 21.84 -6.87 3.76
C GLY A 217 20.33 -7.15 3.96
N LYS A 218 19.60 -6.25 4.63
CA LYS A 218 18.15 -6.30 4.90
C LYS A 218 17.65 -7.54 5.64
N THR A 219 18.03 -8.75 5.20
CA THR A 219 17.45 -10.02 5.62
C THR A 219 17.48 -10.23 7.12
N PHE A 220 18.63 -9.98 7.76
CA PHE A 220 18.77 -10.16 9.20
C PHE A 220 18.01 -9.08 9.98
N ALA A 221 18.08 -7.82 9.53
CA ALA A 221 17.34 -6.71 10.14
C ALA A 221 15.82 -6.96 10.09
N VAL A 222 15.31 -7.37 8.94
CA VAL A 222 13.90 -7.75 8.75
C VAL A 222 13.53 -8.91 9.68
N ARG A 223 14.38 -9.94 9.78
CA ARG A 223 14.15 -11.07 10.69
C ARG A 223 14.06 -10.63 12.15
N CYS A 224 14.96 -9.78 12.61
CA CYS A 224 14.94 -9.26 13.97
C CYS A 224 13.63 -8.53 14.28
N PHE A 225 13.20 -7.65 13.40
CA PHE A 225 11.98 -6.88 13.60
C PHE A 225 10.70 -7.70 13.41
N LYS A 226 10.70 -8.74 12.59
CA LYS A 226 9.61 -9.74 12.56
C LYS A 226 9.49 -10.43 13.92
N ILE A 227 10.59 -10.89 14.48
CA ILE A 227 10.57 -11.49 15.83
C ILE A 227 10.03 -10.49 16.85
N ILE A 228 10.47 -9.25 16.84
CA ILE A 228 10.00 -8.20 17.75
C ILE A 228 8.49 -7.99 17.59
N MET A 229 8.02 -7.75 16.37
CA MET A 229 6.61 -7.43 16.12
C MET A 229 5.65 -8.56 16.45
N TYR A 230 6.07 -9.82 16.25
CA TYR A 230 5.26 -10.99 16.61
C TYR A 230 5.34 -11.38 18.11
N SER A 231 6.30 -10.84 18.85
CA SER A 231 6.52 -11.21 20.24
C SER A 231 6.01 -10.18 21.25
N ILE A 232 6.04 -8.90 20.90
CA ILE A 232 5.50 -7.83 21.75
C ILE A 232 3.97 -7.87 21.77
N GLN A 233 3.39 -7.26 22.79
CA GLN A 233 1.94 -7.07 22.82
C GLN A 233 1.52 -6.13 21.68
N SER A 234 0.50 -6.52 20.91
CA SER A 234 0.06 -5.81 19.71
C SER A 234 -0.24 -4.31 19.94
N GLN A 235 -0.73 -3.97 21.12
CA GLN A 235 -0.98 -2.58 21.54
C GLN A 235 0.28 -1.71 21.61
N HIS A 236 1.47 -2.29 21.69
CA HIS A 236 2.76 -1.60 21.78
C HIS A 236 3.48 -1.49 20.43
N SER A 237 2.90 -2.01 19.35
CA SER A 237 3.50 -1.99 18.00
C SER A 237 3.88 -0.58 17.53
N HIS A 238 3.07 0.43 17.88
CA HIS A 238 3.34 1.81 17.53
C HIS A 238 4.66 2.36 18.10
N LEU A 239 5.10 1.86 19.27
CA LEU A 239 6.37 2.29 19.89
C LEU A 239 7.57 1.83 19.06
N VAL A 240 7.52 0.63 18.52
CA VAL A 240 8.58 0.10 17.64
C VAL A 240 8.63 0.90 16.34
N ILE A 241 7.48 1.22 15.76
CA ILE A 241 7.38 2.05 14.56
C ILE A 241 7.97 3.44 14.83
N GLN A 242 7.63 4.07 15.94
CA GLN A 242 8.21 5.37 16.35
C GLN A 242 9.73 5.32 16.49
N GLN A 243 10.27 4.26 17.08
CA GLN A 243 11.73 4.09 17.18
C GLN A 243 12.39 3.92 15.82
N LEU A 244 11.79 3.18 14.89
CA LEU A 244 12.30 3.04 13.53
C LEU A 244 12.27 4.37 12.79
N LEU A 245 11.22 5.16 12.93
CA LEU A 245 11.13 6.50 12.34
C LEU A 245 12.21 7.43 12.90
N GLY A 246 12.39 7.45 14.21
CA GLY A 246 13.43 8.23 14.86
C GLY A 246 14.84 7.80 14.43
N HIS A 247 15.04 6.50 14.24
CA HIS A 247 16.31 5.96 13.75
C HIS A 247 16.56 6.33 12.28
N LEU A 248 15.54 6.31 11.43
CA LEU A 248 15.62 6.79 10.05
C LEU A 248 16.02 8.26 10.00
N ASP A 249 15.40 9.10 10.81
CA ASP A 249 15.74 10.53 10.89
C ASP A 249 17.17 10.77 11.40
N ALA A 250 17.60 10.03 12.40
CA ALA A 250 18.98 10.10 12.92
C ALA A 250 20.01 9.70 11.85
N ASN A 251 19.65 8.81 10.95
CA ASN A 251 20.49 8.34 9.85
C ASN A 251 20.26 9.08 8.52
N SER A 252 19.62 10.23 8.52
CA SER A 252 19.29 11.01 7.31
C SER A 252 20.50 11.41 6.46
N LYS A 253 21.70 11.47 7.06
CA LYS A 253 22.97 11.74 6.39
C LYS A 253 23.77 10.48 6.03
N ASN A 254 23.28 9.32 6.38
CA ASN A 254 23.94 8.06 6.09
C ASN A 254 23.71 7.63 4.62
N SER A 255 24.36 6.57 4.18
CA SER A 255 24.20 6.05 2.80
C SER A 255 22.74 5.73 2.46
N ALA A 256 22.40 5.81 1.20
CA ALA A 256 21.05 5.47 0.72
C ALA A 256 20.70 4.00 0.99
N THR A 257 21.68 3.10 0.92
CA THR A 257 21.50 1.66 1.20
C THR A 257 21.11 1.39 2.65
N VAL A 258 21.71 2.09 3.61
CA VAL A 258 21.35 2.00 5.04
C VAL A 258 19.94 2.54 5.26
N ARG A 259 19.63 3.71 4.73
CA ARG A 259 18.30 4.32 4.84
C ARG A 259 17.23 3.44 4.19
N ALA A 260 17.51 2.86 3.03
CA ALA A 260 16.61 1.91 2.36
C ALA A 260 16.37 0.66 3.21
N GLY A 261 17.40 0.13 3.86
CA GLY A 261 17.28 -0.99 4.80
C GLY A 261 16.36 -0.67 5.98
N ILE A 262 16.48 0.52 6.57
CA ILE A 262 15.59 0.97 7.66
C ILE A 262 14.15 1.11 7.16
N VAL A 263 13.94 1.68 5.98
CA VAL A 263 12.59 1.83 5.38
C VAL A 263 11.96 0.46 5.09
N GLU A 264 12.72 -0.52 4.58
CA GLU A 264 12.21 -1.87 4.34
C GLU A 264 11.77 -2.57 5.64
N VAL A 265 12.56 -2.41 6.72
CA VAL A 265 12.18 -2.92 8.04
C VAL A 265 10.92 -2.23 8.56
N LEU A 266 10.81 -0.93 8.37
CA LEU A 266 9.63 -0.16 8.73
C LEU A 266 8.38 -0.64 7.97
N LEU A 267 8.50 -0.94 6.68
CA LEU A 267 7.43 -1.50 5.85
C LEU A 267 6.94 -2.84 6.40
N GLU A 268 7.85 -3.75 6.71
CA GLU A 268 7.51 -5.06 7.30
C GLU A 268 6.87 -4.93 8.68
N ALA A 269 7.40 -4.06 9.53
CA ALA A 269 6.83 -3.81 10.86
C ALA A 269 5.41 -3.26 10.76
N ALA A 270 5.16 -2.33 9.83
CA ALA A 270 3.82 -1.80 9.59
C ALA A 270 2.83 -2.86 9.08
N ALA A 271 3.27 -3.72 8.16
CA ALA A 271 2.44 -4.80 7.64
C ALA A 271 2.04 -5.80 8.76
N ILE A 272 2.95 -6.13 9.67
CA ILE A 272 2.66 -7.01 10.81
C ILE A 272 1.72 -6.31 11.80
N ALA A 273 1.94 -5.04 12.10
CA ALA A 273 1.06 -4.26 12.98
C ALA A 273 -0.37 -4.21 12.44
N ALA A 274 -0.54 -4.06 11.13
CA ALA A 274 -1.85 -4.07 10.48
C ALA A 274 -2.52 -5.47 10.53
N SER A 275 -1.77 -6.56 10.29
CA SER A 275 -2.30 -7.93 10.29
C SER A 275 -2.70 -8.43 11.68
N GLY A 276 -2.00 -8.01 12.72
CA GLY A 276 -2.32 -8.36 14.12
C GLY A 276 -3.66 -7.81 14.61
N SER A 277 -4.26 -6.86 13.89
CA SER A 277 -5.60 -6.34 14.18
C SER A 277 -6.74 -7.17 13.56
N VAL A 278 -6.44 -8.12 12.67
CA VAL A 278 -7.44 -8.92 11.94
C VAL A 278 -7.84 -10.21 12.67
N GLY A 279 -7.06 -10.64 13.67
CA GLY A 279 -7.24 -11.91 14.37
C GLY A 279 -8.21 -11.91 15.57
N GLU A 280 -8.72 -10.77 15.98
CA GLU A 280 -9.70 -10.67 17.08
C GLU A 280 -11.08 -10.29 16.51
N GLU A 281 -12.03 -11.18 16.75
CA GLU A 281 -13.44 -11.21 16.38
C GLU A 281 -14.10 -9.92 15.82
N ILE A 282 -14.76 -10.11 14.70
CA ILE A 282 -15.42 -9.13 13.82
C ILE A 282 -16.38 -8.14 14.55
N ASN A 283 -16.79 -8.38 15.77
CA ASN A 283 -17.78 -7.57 16.49
C ASN A 283 -17.22 -6.53 17.48
N THR A 284 -15.90 -6.53 17.74
CA THR A 284 -15.26 -5.53 18.61
C THR A 284 -14.36 -4.55 17.81
N ILE A 285 -14.25 -4.74 16.51
CA ILE A 285 -13.28 -4.10 15.64
C ILE A 285 -13.54 -2.59 15.48
N HIS A 286 -14.78 -2.15 15.43
CA HIS A 286 -15.11 -0.73 15.24
C HIS A 286 -14.71 0.19 16.39
N THR A 287 -14.72 -0.32 17.62
CA THR A 287 -14.40 0.49 18.82
C THR A 287 -12.93 0.43 19.21
N GLN A 288 -12.24 -0.69 18.95
CA GLN A 288 -10.83 -0.86 19.33
C GLN A 288 -9.84 -0.29 18.30
N ILE A 289 -10.17 -0.28 17.01
CA ILE A 289 -9.35 0.39 16.00
C ILE A 289 -9.35 1.90 16.24
N HIS A 290 -10.48 2.49 16.64
CA HIS A 290 -10.55 3.89 17.05
C HIS A 290 -9.70 4.20 18.29
N SER A 291 -9.56 3.29 19.24
CA SER A 291 -8.77 3.51 20.45
C SER A 291 -7.27 3.22 20.27
N LYS A 292 -6.90 2.32 19.37
CA LYS A 292 -5.48 1.92 19.13
C LYS A 292 -4.74 2.82 18.15
N LEU A 293 -5.44 3.48 17.24
CA LEU A 293 -4.90 4.50 16.32
C LEU A 293 -5.29 5.93 16.73
N GLN A 294 -5.77 6.11 17.94
CA GLN A 294 -6.17 7.43 18.48
C GLN A 294 -4.99 8.38 18.77
N ALA A 295 -3.79 8.02 18.32
CA ALA A 295 -2.70 8.96 18.20
C ALA A 295 -2.73 9.59 16.79
N GLY A 296 -3.74 10.41 16.50
CA GLY A 296 -3.81 11.19 15.26
C GLY A 296 -2.50 11.93 14.91
N PRO A 297 -1.73 12.44 15.89
CA PRO A 297 -0.38 12.98 15.65
C PRO A 297 0.60 11.94 15.09
N THR A 298 0.50 10.68 15.51
CA THR A 298 1.47 9.63 15.15
C THR A 298 1.36 9.24 13.67
N VAL A 299 0.16 9.21 13.10
CA VAL A 299 -0.04 8.89 11.67
C VAL A 299 0.56 9.98 10.80
N LEU A 300 0.27 11.24 11.08
CA LEU A 300 0.84 12.38 10.34
C LEU A 300 2.36 12.47 10.51
N GLU A 301 2.89 12.08 11.66
CA GLU A 301 4.33 12.04 11.91
C GLU A 301 5.03 10.99 11.03
N VAL A 302 4.43 9.81 10.83
CA VAL A 302 4.93 8.79 9.91
C VAL A 302 5.06 9.37 8.50
N PHE A 303 3.99 9.97 7.98
CA PHE A 303 4.00 10.55 6.64
C PHE A 303 4.95 11.74 6.52
N ASN A 304 5.02 12.61 7.53
CA ASN A 304 5.99 13.71 7.57
C ASN A 304 7.43 13.22 7.48
N THR A 305 7.77 12.20 8.26
CA THR A 305 9.12 11.63 8.25
C THR A 305 9.45 10.98 6.91
N LEU A 306 8.55 10.19 6.36
CA LEU A 306 8.75 9.53 5.07
C LEU A 306 8.86 10.55 3.92
N LEU A 307 8.01 11.57 3.88
CA LEU A 307 8.08 12.63 2.87
C LEU A 307 9.36 13.47 3.00
N ARG A 308 9.81 13.74 4.21
CA ARG A 308 11.09 14.42 4.45
C ARG A 308 12.26 13.59 3.93
N GLN A 309 12.28 12.31 4.20
CA GLN A 309 13.32 11.40 3.68
C GLN A 309 13.29 11.29 2.16
N LEU A 310 12.10 11.24 1.57
CA LEU A 310 11.95 11.27 0.12
C LEU A 310 12.55 12.55 -0.49
N ARG A 311 12.21 13.70 0.08
CA ARG A 311 12.74 14.99 -0.37
C ARG A 311 14.26 15.07 -0.23
N LEU A 312 14.81 14.65 0.90
CA LEU A 312 16.26 14.62 1.12
C LEU A 312 16.96 13.73 0.09
N SER A 313 16.38 12.56 -0.22
CA SER A 313 16.91 11.65 -1.22
C SER A 313 16.91 12.26 -2.63
N VAL A 314 15.83 12.93 -3.02
CA VAL A 314 15.75 13.66 -4.30
C VAL A 314 16.79 14.79 -4.36
N ASP A 315 16.92 15.55 -3.28
CA ASP A 315 17.92 16.62 -3.19
C ASP A 315 19.35 16.07 -3.29
N TYR A 316 19.64 14.93 -2.67
CA TYR A 316 20.95 14.25 -2.80
C TYR A 316 21.20 13.74 -4.21
N GLU A 317 20.22 13.17 -4.88
CA GLU A 317 20.35 12.73 -6.28
C GLU A 317 20.64 13.90 -7.20
N LEU A 318 19.92 15.01 -7.05
CA LEU A 318 20.06 16.20 -7.91
C LEU A 318 21.34 16.98 -7.67
N THR A 319 21.77 17.13 -6.42
CA THR A 319 22.93 17.96 -6.08
C THR A 319 24.25 17.20 -6.12
N GLY A 320 24.20 15.86 -6.10
CA GLY A 320 25.39 15.03 -5.98
C GLY A 320 26.21 15.35 -4.72
N SER A 321 25.57 15.87 -3.68
CA SER A 321 26.16 16.46 -2.48
C SER A 321 26.81 15.46 -1.50
N TYR A 322 27.12 14.26 -1.95
CA TYR A 322 27.98 13.35 -1.20
C TYR A 322 29.45 13.73 -1.41
N ASP A 323 30.11 14.07 -0.31
CA ASP A 323 31.51 14.43 -0.19
C ASP A 323 32.44 14.12 -1.36
N GLY A 324 32.95 15.16 -2.02
CA GLY A 324 34.27 15.25 -2.67
C GLY A 324 34.67 14.22 -3.73
N SER A 325 33.90 13.21 -4.02
CA SER A 325 34.20 12.20 -5.02
C SER A 325 33.86 12.67 -6.43
N THR A 326 34.86 13.09 -7.19
CA THR A 326 34.75 13.57 -8.56
C THR A 326 34.58 12.46 -9.61
N ASN A 327 34.43 11.20 -9.22
CA ASN A 327 34.34 10.08 -10.15
C ASN A 327 32.89 9.90 -10.64
N ILE A 328 32.67 10.02 -11.95
CA ILE A 328 31.36 9.91 -12.62
C ILE A 328 30.71 8.55 -12.33
N GLY A 329 31.48 7.46 -12.30
CA GLY A 329 30.97 6.13 -12.00
C GLY A 329 30.36 6.01 -10.58
N THR A 330 30.99 6.62 -9.59
CA THR A 330 30.51 6.66 -8.20
C THR A 330 29.22 7.47 -8.10
N LYS A 331 29.09 8.57 -8.84
CA LYS A 331 27.87 9.39 -8.88
C LYS A 331 26.66 8.63 -9.46
N ILE A 332 26.88 7.82 -10.51
CA ILE A 332 25.84 7.00 -11.13
C ILE A 332 25.35 5.93 -10.16
N ILE A 333 26.25 5.24 -9.46
CA ILE A 333 25.92 4.20 -8.47
C ILE A 333 25.12 4.84 -7.32
N LYS A 334 25.57 5.97 -6.78
CA LYS A 334 24.87 6.68 -5.70
C LYS A 334 23.49 7.17 -6.14
N ALA A 335 23.34 7.65 -7.36
CA ALA A 335 22.04 8.05 -7.90
C ALA A 335 21.07 6.84 -8.01
N HIS A 336 21.58 5.69 -8.42
CA HIS A 336 20.79 4.46 -8.46
C HIS A 336 20.34 4.02 -7.06
N GLU A 337 21.23 4.06 -6.08
CA GLU A 337 20.91 3.75 -4.68
C GLU A 337 19.87 4.71 -4.10
N GLU A 338 19.96 6.01 -4.41
CA GLU A 338 18.95 6.99 -3.99
C GLU A 338 17.58 6.70 -4.61
N ARG A 339 17.52 6.29 -5.88
CA ARG A 339 16.25 5.90 -6.53
C ARG A 339 15.63 4.66 -5.88
N GLN A 340 16.44 3.67 -5.52
CA GLN A 340 15.95 2.51 -4.78
C GLN A 340 15.39 2.90 -3.42
N LEU A 341 16.03 3.85 -2.72
CA LEU A 341 15.51 4.41 -1.49
C LEU A 341 14.18 5.14 -1.71
N GLN A 342 14.09 5.98 -2.73
CA GLN A 342 12.87 6.70 -3.09
C GLN A 342 11.71 5.73 -3.36
N GLU A 343 11.96 4.67 -4.12
CA GLU A 343 10.98 3.62 -4.38
C GLU A 343 10.54 2.92 -3.09
N ALA A 344 11.46 2.56 -2.21
CA ALA A 344 11.14 1.94 -0.93
C ALA A 344 10.30 2.88 -0.04
N VAL A 345 10.61 4.17 -0.01
CA VAL A 345 9.84 5.18 0.75
C VAL A 345 8.43 5.33 0.18
N ILE A 346 8.28 5.43 -1.13
CA ILE A 346 6.96 5.55 -1.79
C ILE A 346 6.11 4.31 -1.51
N ARG A 347 6.69 3.12 -1.63
CA ARG A 347 6.02 1.85 -1.32
C ARG A 347 5.57 1.78 0.14
N THR A 348 6.39 2.27 1.05
CA THR A 348 6.08 2.33 2.48
C THR A 348 4.95 3.31 2.77
N ILE A 349 4.95 4.50 2.16
CA ILE A 349 3.85 5.47 2.24
C ILE A 349 2.53 4.83 1.81
N GLY A 350 2.51 4.13 0.68
CA GLY A 350 1.32 3.45 0.18
C GLY A 350 0.82 2.35 1.10
N SER A 351 1.73 1.52 1.62
CA SER A 351 1.39 0.47 2.58
C SER A 351 0.76 1.03 3.86
N PHE A 352 1.34 2.08 4.44
CA PHE A 352 0.75 2.75 5.59
C PHE A 352 -0.62 3.35 5.28
N ALA A 353 -0.76 4.04 4.14
CA ALA A 353 -2.04 4.61 3.73
C ALA A 353 -3.13 3.54 3.58
N ASN A 354 -2.79 2.35 3.08
CA ASN A 354 -3.74 1.25 2.93
C ASN A 354 -4.27 0.68 4.26
N THR A 355 -3.53 0.82 5.34
CA THR A 355 -3.97 0.38 6.68
C THR A 355 -4.96 1.33 7.33
N LEU A 356 -5.14 2.54 6.80
CA LEU A 356 -5.98 3.57 7.37
C LEU A 356 -7.45 3.43 6.94
N PRO A 357 -8.41 3.86 7.77
CA PRO A 357 -9.80 4.03 7.37
C PRO A 357 -9.93 5.02 6.21
N THR A 358 -10.96 4.87 5.40
CA THR A 358 -11.17 5.65 4.16
C THR A 358 -11.10 7.16 4.37
N TYR A 359 -11.71 7.67 5.44
CA TYR A 359 -11.70 9.10 5.73
C TYR A 359 -10.30 9.64 6.06
N GLN A 360 -9.48 8.86 6.77
CA GLN A 360 -8.09 9.24 7.05
C GLN A 360 -7.20 9.13 5.81
N ARG A 361 -7.47 8.17 4.91
CA ARG A 361 -6.76 8.10 3.62
C ARG A 361 -6.93 9.38 2.81
N SER A 362 -8.14 9.91 2.75
CA SER A 362 -8.42 11.17 2.06
C SER A 362 -7.64 12.33 2.69
N GLU A 363 -7.57 12.41 4.02
CA GLU A 363 -6.77 13.43 4.73
C GLU A 363 -5.27 13.30 4.46
N VAL A 364 -4.75 12.07 4.45
CA VAL A 364 -3.34 11.79 4.11
C VAL A 364 -3.05 12.17 2.67
N MET A 365 -3.92 11.85 1.74
CA MET A 365 -3.77 12.25 0.34
C MET A 365 -3.74 13.77 0.18
N LEU A 366 -4.64 14.48 0.85
CA LEU A 366 -4.65 15.94 0.88
C LEU A 366 -3.35 16.51 1.47
N PHE A 367 -2.88 15.89 2.55
CA PHE A 367 -1.62 16.28 3.16
C PHE A 367 -0.43 16.09 2.22
N ILE A 368 -0.34 14.95 1.54
CA ILE A 368 0.71 14.67 0.56
C ILE A 368 0.62 15.66 -0.61
N MET A 369 -0.57 15.87 -1.17
CA MET A 369 -0.79 16.82 -2.27
C MET A 369 -0.37 18.24 -1.88
N GLY A 370 -0.66 18.66 -0.64
CA GLY A 370 -0.25 19.97 -0.13
C GLY A 370 1.27 20.16 0.03
N LYS A 371 2.05 19.07 -0.02
CA LYS A 371 3.52 19.10 0.02
C LYS A 371 4.17 19.10 -1.35
N ILE A 372 3.42 18.78 -2.41
CA ILE A 372 3.92 18.80 -3.78
C ILE A 372 4.00 20.27 -4.25
N PRO A 373 5.13 20.73 -4.82
CA PRO A 373 5.25 22.07 -5.36
C PRO A 373 4.23 22.30 -6.50
N VAL A 374 3.50 23.40 -6.45
CA VAL A 374 2.55 23.74 -7.52
C VAL A 374 3.35 24.13 -8.77
N PRO A 375 3.07 23.52 -9.94
CA PRO A 375 3.73 23.91 -11.20
C PRO A 375 3.54 25.41 -11.47
N GLY A 376 4.63 26.10 -11.78
CA GLY A 376 4.63 27.53 -12.10
C GLY A 376 5.05 28.49 -10.98
N ILE A 377 5.33 28.03 -9.77
CA ILE A 377 5.79 28.87 -8.65
C ILE A 377 7.29 28.77 -8.38
N HIS A 378 8.00 27.79 -8.95
CA HIS A 378 9.44 27.62 -8.80
C HIS A 378 10.16 27.71 -10.16
N PRO A 379 11.39 28.28 -10.18
CA PRO A 379 12.19 28.25 -11.39
C PRO A 379 12.46 26.81 -11.81
N SER A 380 12.26 26.55 -13.09
CA SER A 380 12.39 25.26 -13.77
C SER A 380 13.58 24.45 -13.29
N LEU A 381 13.30 23.35 -12.60
CA LEU A 381 14.24 22.25 -12.44
C LEU A 381 14.37 21.53 -13.80
N PRO A 382 15.61 21.20 -14.25
CA PRO A 382 15.78 20.48 -15.49
C PRO A 382 15.06 19.13 -15.41
N SER A 383 14.23 18.85 -16.41
CA SER A 383 13.51 17.59 -16.57
C SER A 383 14.50 16.43 -16.60
N SER A 384 14.62 15.70 -15.52
CA SER A 384 15.32 14.41 -15.52
C SER A 384 14.36 13.34 -16.04
N ARG A 385 14.78 12.67 -17.08
CA ARG A 385 14.05 11.55 -17.68
C ARG A 385 13.98 10.40 -16.67
N TYR A 386 12.84 10.22 -16.04
CA TYR A 386 12.52 9.02 -15.29
C TYR A 386 11.97 7.99 -16.28
N GLN A 387 12.84 7.09 -16.72
CA GLN A 387 12.40 5.80 -17.26
C GLN A 387 12.56 4.80 -16.14
N ASP A 388 11.47 4.38 -15.52
CA ASP A 388 11.46 3.11 -14.81
C ASP A 388 10.04 2.60 -14.56
N ASP A 389 9.88 1.29 -14.76
CA ASP A 389 8.74 0.45 -14.42
C ASP A 389 8.57 0.29 -12.89
N SER A 390 8.69 1.36 -12.14
CA SER A 390 8.49 1.31 -10.69
C SER A 390 7.01 1.24 -10.36
N GLY A 391 6.63 0.14 -9.71
CA GLY A 391 5.27 -0.12 -9.28
C GLY A 391 4.64 1.06 -8.54
N TYR A 392 3.71 1.69 -9.20
CA TYR A 392 2.94 2.80 -8.67
C TYR A 392 2.18 2.36 -7.41
N VAL A 393 2.26 3.19 -6.38
CA VAL A 393 1.46 3.00 -5.18
C VAL A 393 0.00 3.27 -5.53
N THR A 394 -0.68 2.24 -6.00
CA THR A 394 -2.14 2.28 -6.08
C THR A 394 -2.67 2.15 -4.66
N VAL A 395 -3.10 3.27 -4.10
CA VAL A 395 -3.89 3.26 -2.88
C VAL A 395 -5.25 2.67 -3.24
N GLY A 396 -5.43 1.37 -3.02
CA GLY A 396 -6.71 0.71 -3.25
C GLY A 396 -7.78 1.31 -2.36
N PHE A 397 -8.63 2.17 -2.93
CA PHE A 397 -9.81 2.68 -2.24
C PHE A 397 -10.93 1.66 -2.36
N GLN A 398 -11.16 0.87 -1.33
CA GLN A 398 -12.37 0.08 -1.20
C GLN A 398 -13.51 0.92 -0.61
N THR A 399 -13.91 1.97 -1.29
CA THR A 399 -15.05 2.77 -0.87
C THR A 399 -16.11 2.82 -1.96
N THR A 400 -17.34 2.65 -1.56
CA THR A 400 -18.50 2.79 -2.44
C THR A 400 -18.90 4.25 -2.68
N ASN A 401 -18.27 5.21 -2.02
CA ASN A 401 -18.61 6.63 -2.09
C ASN A 401 -17.52 7.46 -2.77
N MET A 402 -17.73 7.83 -4.03
CA MET A 402 -16.81 8.65 -4.81
C MET A 402 -16.63 10.06 -4.23
N LEU A 403 -17.62 10.67 -3.64
CA LEU A 403 -17.48 11.99 -3.01
C LEU A 403 -16.51 11.98 -1.84
N THR A 404 -16.39 10.85 -1.16
CA THR A 404 -15.42 10.65 -0.08
C THR A 404 -14.04 10.27 -0.61
N ALA A 405 -13.98 9.44 -1.66
CA ALA A 405 -12.73 9.01 -2.28
C ALA A 405 -12.02 10.13 -3.05
N LEU A 406 -12.79 10.94 -3.77
CA LEU A 406 -12.32 12.08 -4.57
C LEU A 406 -13.03 13.36 -4.16
N PRO A 407 -12.78 13.92 -2.96
CA PRO A 407 -13.33 15.22 -2.59
C PRO A 407 -12.80 16.32 -3.50
N SER A 408 -13.54 17.41 -3.69
CA SER A 408 -13.14 18.53 -4.55
C SER A 408 -11.74 19.06 -4.21
N SER A 409 -11.44 19.14 -2.92
CA SER A 409 -10.13 19.59 -2.41
C SER A 409 -8.95 18.72 -2.84
N PHE A 410 -9.20 17.46 -3.20
CA PHE A 410 -8.20 16.53 -3.75
C PHE A 410 -8.25 16.47 -5.27
N LEU A 411 -9.46 16.36 -5.85
CA LEU A 411 -9.64 16.19 -7.28
C LEU A 411 -9.15 17.40 -8.09
N GLU A 412 -9.45 18.62 -7.64
CA GLU A 412 -9.05 19.83 -8.37
C GLU A 412 -7.54 20.00 -8.47
N PRO A 413 -6.74 19.90 -7.39
CA PRO A 413 -5.28 19.90 -7.51
C PRO A 413 -4.75 18.73 -8.35
N LEU A 414 -5.30 17.52 -8.19
CA LEU A 414 -4.89 16.36 -8.99
C LEU A 414 -5.08 16.61 -10.48
N LEU A 415 -6.24 17.10 -10.88
CA LEU A 415 -6.53 17.41 -12.28
C LEU A 415 -5.68 18.57 -12.81
N SER A 416 -5.22 19.51 -11.98
CA SER A 416 -4.30 20.56 -12.43
C SER A 416 -2.96 19.98 -12.91
N PHE A 417 -2.49 18.89 -12.29
CA PHE A 417 -1.28 18.18 -12.73
C PHE A 417 -1.45 17.45 -14.08
N SER A 418 -2.67 17.14 -14.50
CA SER A 418 -2.92 16.57 -15.82
C SER A 418 -2.68 17.53 -16.97
N LEU A 419 -2.45 18.81 -16.67
CA LEU A 419 -2.16 19.87 -17.64
C LEU A 419 -0.68 20.30 -17.64
N THR A 420 0.18 19.61 -16.91
CA THR A 420 1.62 19.89 -16.90
C THR A 420 2.27 19.51 -18.23
N GLU A 421 3.38 20.16 -18.54
CA GLU A 421 4.17 19.85 -19.75
C GLU A 421 4.81 18.47 -19.69
N ASP A 422 5.05 17.94 -18.48
CA ASP A 422 5.66 16.63 -18.26
C ASP A 422 4.67 15.49 -18.56
N PRO A 423 4.94 14.66 -19.59
CA PRO A 423 4.04 13.58 -19.98
C PRO A 423 3.94 12.48 -18.92
N GLU A 424 4.98 12.23 -18.14
CA GLU A 424 4.97 11.20 -17.11
C GLU A 424 4.06 11.58 -15.94
N ILE A 425 4.07 12.87 -15.56
CA ILE A 425 3.15 13.39 -14.54
C ILE A 425 1.70 13.29 -15.02
N ARG A 426 1.43 13.65 -16.29
CA ARG A 426 0.08 13.52 -16.85
C ARG A 426 -0.39 12.07 -16.87
N LEU A 427 0.48 11.12 -17.23
CA LEU A 427 0.17 9.70 -17.19
C LEU A 427 -0.13 9.22 -15.77
N LEU A 428 0.68 9.65 -14.80
CA LEU A 428 0.49 9.31 -13.39
C LEU A 428 -0.87 9.79 -12.86
N VAL A 429 -1.31 10.99 -13.23
CA VAL A 429 -2.63 11.50 -12.82
C VAL A 429 -3.75 10.59 -13.32
N VAL A 430 -3.69 10.16 -14.58
CA VAL A 430 -4.70 9.24 -15.12
C VAL A 430 -4.66 7.90 -14.40
N GLN A 431 -3.49 7.36 -14.10
CA GLN A 431 -3.33 6.11 -13.36
C GLN A 431 -3.87 6.21 -11.93
N ILE A 432 -3.68 7.34 -11.25
CA ILE A 432 -4.28 7.60 -9.93
C ILE A 432 -5.81 7.59 -10.05
N LEU A 433 -6.37 8.26 -11.03
CA LEU A 433 -7.82 8.26 -11.26
C LEU A 433 -8.35 6.85 -11.53
N LEU A 434 -7.65 6.05 -12.36
CA LEU A 434 -8.00 4.65 -12.61
C LEU A 434 -8.03 3.85 -11.31
N GLY A 435 -6.99 3.96 -10.49
CA GLY A 435 -6.90 3.22 -9.21
C GLY A 435 -7.97 3.61 -8.19
N VAL A 436 -8.45 4.86 -8.21
CA VAL A 436 -9.48 5.34 -7.29
C VAL A 436 -10.90 5.01 -7.79
N ILE A 437 -11.14 5.07 -9.09
CA ILE A 437 -12.46 4.85 -9.69
C ILE A 437 -12.78 3.35 -9.80
N ASP A 438 -11.76 2.52 -10.05
CA ASP A 438 -11.93 1.08 -10.22
C ASP A 438 -12.24 0.38 -8.89
N ARG A 439 -13.48 -0.01 -8.71
CA ARG A 439 -13.97 -0.73 -7.52
C ARG A 439 -14.00 -2.24 -7.66
N HIS A 440 -13.90 -2.75 -8.88
CA HIS A 440 -14.17 -4.15 -9.21
C HIS A 440 -13.04 -4.83 -10.01
N ASP A 441 -11.85 -4.22 -10.05
CA ASP A 441 -10.71 -4.70 -10.84
C ASP A 441 -11.06 -4.82 -12.34
N ASN A 442 -11.72 -3.80 -12.89
CA ASN A 442 -12.06 -3.74 -14.30
C ASN A 442 -10.97 -3.10 -15.17
N THR A 443 -10.04 -2.32 -14.57
CA THR A 443 -8.95 -1.63 -15.30
C THR A 443 -8.14 -2.56 -16.20
N PRO A 444 -7.70 -3.76 -15.77
CA PRO A 444 -6.93 -4.66 -16.62
C PRO A 444 -7.69 -5.13 -17.85
N LYS A 445 -9.01 -5.08 -17.84
CA LYS A 445 -9.88 -5.49 -18.96
C LYS A 445 -9.98 -4.43 -20.06
N PHE A 446 -9.57 -3.21 -19.76
CA PHE A 446 -9.50 -2.07 -20.68
C PHE A 446 -8.06 -1.63 -20.99
N SER A 447 -7.05 -2.42 -20.60
CA SER A 447 -5.63 -2.08 -20.79
C SER A 447 -5.24 -1.93 -22.25
N ASP A 448 -5.87 -2.70 -23.14
CA ASP A 448 -5.63 -2.65 -24.58
C ASP A 448 -6.77 -1.95 -25.31
N ILE A 449 -6.44 -0.98 -26.14
CA ILE A 449 -7.41 -0.34 -27.02
C ILE A 449 -7.70 -1.29 -28.18
N SER A 450 -8.91 -1.81 -28.25
CA SER A 450 -9.31 -2.77 -29.28
C SER A 450 -10.79 -2.64 -29.66
N ILE A 451 -11.13 -3.11 -30.84
CA ILE A 451 -12.52 -3.24 -31.25
C ILE A 451 -13.09 -4.55 -30.68
N ILE A 452 -13.94 -4.41 -29.70
CA ILE A 452 -14.54 -5.53 -28.97
C ILE A 452 -15.74 -6.04 -29.74
N THR A 453 -15.73 -7.30 -30.11
CA THR A 453 -16.85 -7.97 -30.83
C THR A 453 -17.86 -8.59 -29.88
N ASP A 454 -17.42 -9.02 -28.72
CA ASP A 454 -18.26 -9.62 -27.69
C ASP A 454 -17.84 -9.11 -26.29
N ILE A 455 -18.71 -8.34 -25.67
CA ILE A 455 -18.48 -7.76 -24.34
C ILE A 455 -18.38 -8.82 -23.24
N SER A 456 -18.97 -9.99 -23.43
CA SER A 456 -18.97 -11.07 -22.45
C SER A 456 -17.57 -11.60 -22.17
N VAL A 457 -16.66 -11.48 -23.14
CA VAL A 457 -15.25 -11.90 -23.01
C VAL A 457 -14.54 -11.09 -21.91
N LEU A 458 -14.90 -9.84 -21.72
CA LEU A 458 -14.29 -8.97 -20.72
C LEU A 458 -14.68 -9.35 -19.27
N LYS A 459 -15.77 -10.10 -19.09
CA LYS A 459 -16.28 -10.49 -17.75
C LYS A 459 -16.32 -9.29 -16.78
N LEU A 460 -16.90 -8.18 -17.24
CA LEU A 460 -16.99 -6.96 -16.45
C LEU A 460 -17.82 -7.20 -15.19
N LYS A 461 -17.37 -6.64 -14.10
CA LYS A 461 -18.12 -6.59 -12.86
C LYS A 461 -18.73 -5.19 -12.74
N VAL A 462 -20.05 -5.12 -12.67
CA VAL A 462 -20.79 -3.86 -12.72
C VAL A 462 -21.78 -3.81 -11.58
N ASP A 463 -21.76 -2.74 -10.81
CA ASP A 463 -22.76 -2.44 -9.80
C ASP A 463 -23.72 -1.34 -10.26
N LYS A 464 -24.90 -1.33 -9.68
CA LYS A 464 -25.85 -0.25 -9.92
C LYS A 464 -25.28 1.09 -9.40
N CYS A 465 -25.33 2.12 -10.25
CA CYS A 465 -24.86 3.45 -9.89
C CYS A 465 -25.63 3.98 -8.66
N SER A 466 -24.89 4.34 -7.61
CA SER A 466 -25.48 4.85 -6.38
C SER A 466 -25.92 6.31 -6.52
N ARG A 467 -26.78 6.77 -5.61
CA ARG A 467 -27.17 8.19 -5.53
C ARG A 467 -25.94 9.09 -5.32
N GLN A 468 -24.95 8.62 -4.58
CA GLN A 468 -23.72 9.37 -4.31
C GLN A 468 -22.85 9.48 -5.56
N ASP A 469 -22.79 8.42 -6.36
CA ASP A 469 -22.05 8.44 -7.64
C ASP A 469 -22.71 9.42 -8.62
N ASN A 470 -24.05 9.46 -8.65
CA ASN A 470 -24.78 10.44 -9.46
C ASN A 470 -24.47 11.89 -9.03
N LEU A 471 -24.41 12.15 -7.72
CA LEU A 471 -24.05 13.47 -7.21
C LEU A 471 -22.59 13.82 -7.54
N PHE A 472 -21.70 12.85 -7.44
CA PHE A 472 -20.29 13.03 -7.81
C PHE A 472 -20.15 13.40 -9.30
N MET A 473 -20.79 12.64 -10.19
CA MET A 473 -20.72 12.90 -11.63
C MET A 473 -21.40 14.21 -12.03
N LYS A 474 -22.52 14.57 -11.38
CA LYS A 474 -23.14 15.90 -11.59
C LYS A 474 -22.20 17.05 -11.20
N LYS A 475 -21.41 16.87 -10.15
CA LYS A 475 -20.51 17.90 -9.65
C LYS A 475 -19.20 17.98 -10.45
N HIS A 476 -18.63 16.83 -10.80
CA HIS A 476 -17.25 16.72 -11.32
C HIS A 476 -17.15 16.15 -12.72
N GLY A 477 -18.22 15.61 -13.29
CA GLY A 477 -18.19 14.93 -14.59
C GLY A 477 -17.63 15.82 -15.70
N GLN A 478 -18.12 17.05 -15.83
CA GLN A 478 -17.66 17.98 -16.87
C GLN A 478 -16.16 18.29 -16.75
N GLN A 479 -15.66 18.40 -15.54
CA GLN A 479 -14.25 18.63 -15.27
C GLN A 479 -13.40 17.42 -15.71
N LEU A 480 -13.85 16.20 -15.39
CA LEU A 480 -13.19 14.96 -15.83
C LEU A 480 -13.18 14.85 -17.36
N TYR A 481 -14.30 15.08 -18.02
CA TYR A 481 -14.41 15.02 -19.49
C TYR A 481 -13.46 16.01 -20.17
N ARG A 482 -13.40 17.23 -19.64
CA ARG A 482 -12.46 18.24 -20.14
C ARG A 482 -11.01 17.77 -20.04
N HIS A 483 -10.61 17.22 -18.93
CA HIS A 483 -9.23 16.75 -18.75
C HIS A 483 -8.89 15.55 -19.63
N ILE A 484 -9.85 14.66 -19.90
CA ILE A 484 -9.69 13.58 -20.89
C ILE A 484 -9.50 14.19 -22.29
N TYR A 485 -10.31 15.16 -22.68
CA TYR A 485 -10.21 15.84 -23.96
C TYR A 485 -8.83 16.52 -24.13
N LEU A 486 -8.40 17.28 -23.14
CA LEU A 486 -7.11 17.96 -23.16
C LEU A 486 -5.94 16.96 -23.16
N GLY A 487 -6.03 15.86 -22.47
CA GLY A 487 -5.03 14.79 -22.52
C GLY A 487 -4.88 14.16 -23.90
N CYS A 488 -5.99 14.01 -24.64
CA CYS A 488 -5.98 13.56 -26.02
C CYS A 488 -5.43 14.63 -27.00
N LYS A 489 -5.57 15.91 -26.67
CA LYS A 489 -5.07 17.03 -27.47
C LYS A 489 -3.55 17.25 -27.34
N GLU A 490 -2.92 16.69 -26.29
CA GLU A 490 -1.50 16.90 -26.02
C GLU A 490 -0.59 16.20 -27.05
N PRO A 491 0.28 16.94 -27.76
CA PRO A 491 1.17 16.36 -28.77
C PRO A 491 2.17 15.34 -28.20
N SER A 492 2.55 15.50 -26.94
CA SER A 492 3.49 14.62 -26.25
C SER A 492 2.85 13.35 -25.68
N SER A 493 1.55 13.13 -25.86
CA SER A 493 0.87 11.92 -25.44
C SER A 493 1.28 10.74 -26.32
N GLY A 494 1.82 9.70 -25.69
CA GLY A 494 2.20 8.43 -26.32
C GLY A 494 1.14 7.34 -26.17
N ARG A 495 1.47 6.12 -26.61
CA ARG A 495 0.59 4.96 -26.55
C ARG A 495 0.01 4.73 -25.16
N GLN A 496 0.85 4.74 -24.12
CA GLN A 496 0.42 4.52 -22.76
C GLN A 496 -0.61 5.55 -22.25
N HIS A 497 -0.49 6.80 -22.69
CA HIS A 497 -1.47 7.84 -22.36
C HIS A 497 -2.84 7.51 -22.95
N TYR A 498 -2.87 7.12 -24.23
CA TYR A 498 -4.11 6.77 -24.91
C TYR A 498 -4.75 5.49 -24.33
N GLU A 499 -3.95 4.48 -24.01
CA GLU A 499 -4.42 3.27 -23.32
C GLU A 499 -5.03 3.59 -21.95
N SER A 500 -4.37 4.46 -21.17
CA SER A 500 -4.88 4.90 -19.87
C SER A 500 -6.14 5.74 -19.98
N LEU A 501 -6.22 6.64 -20.96
CA LEU A 501 -7.42 7.44 -21.22
C LEU A 501 -8.60 6.58 -21.70
N PHE A 502 -8.34 5.59 -22.54
CA PHE A 502 -9.35 4.60 -22.93
C PHE A 502 -9.86 3.81 -21.72
N SER A 503 -8.96 3.34 -20.87
CA SER A 503 -9.31 2.66 -19.61
C SER A 503 -10.18 3.56 -18.73
N LEU A 504 -9.86 4.84 -18.62
CA LEU A 504 -10.63 5.81 -17.85
C LEU A 504 -12.05 5.99 -18.42
N LEU A 505 -12.19 6.11 -19.74
CA LEU A 505 -13.48 6.16 -20.42
C LEU A 505 -14.30 4.89 -20.14
N GLY A 506 -13.66 3.72 -20.23
CA GLY A 506 -14.28 2.43 -19.93
C GLY A 506 -14.76 2.34 -18.48
N LEU A 507 -13.91 2.73 -17.52
CA LEU A 507 -14.27 2.72 -16.10
C LEU A 507 -15.41 3.68 -15.76
N LEU A 508 -15.39 4.90 -16.30
CA LEU A 508 -16.48 5.86 -16.10
C LEU A 508 -17.82 5.26 -16.62
N SER A 509 -17.76 4.51 -17.70
CA SER A 509 -18.94 3.87 -18.30
C SER A 509 -19.45 2.66 -17.51
N VAL A 510 -18.59 2.02 -16.69
CA VAL A 510 -18.92 0.78 -15.97
C VAL A 510 -19.14 1.05 -14.48
N GLU A 511 -18.29 1.84 -13.86
CA GLU A 511 -18.32 2.08 -12.41
C GLU A 511 -19.26 3.22 -11.99
N LEU A 512 -19.40 4.25 -12.84
CA LEU A 512 -20.13 5.48 -12.54
C LEU A 512 -21.25 5.79 -13.53
N ALA A 513 -21.64 4.80 -14.33
CA ALA A 513 -22.60 4.99 -15.40
C ALA A 513 -24.02 5.24 -14.90
N ASN A 514 -24.59 6.30 -15.39
CA ASN A 514 -26.01 6.54 -15.47
C ASN A 514 -26.33 7.07 -16.87
N GLU A 515 -27.57 7.33 -17.14
CA GLU A 515 -28.03 7.80 -18.44
C GLU A 515 -27.32 9.11 -18.87
N GLU A 516 -27.27 10.11 -17.99
CA GLU A 516 -26.62 11.40 -18.26
C GLU A 516 -25.12 11.23 -18.55
N VAL A 517 -24.43 10.38 -17.77
CA VAL A 517 -22.98 10.12 -17.93
C VAL A 517 -22.69 9.44 -19.26
N VAL A 518 -23.49 8.46 -19.66
CA VAL A 518 -23.27 7.76 -20.94
C VAL A 518 -23.45 8.71 -22.13
N VAL A 519 -24.47 9.56 -22.08
CA VAL A 519 -24.71 10.57 -23.12
C VAL A 519 -23.54 11.56 -23.21
N ASP A 520 -23.05 12.06 -22.07
CA ASP A 520 -21.91 12.96 -22.02
C ASP A 520 -20.62 12.32 -22.55
N LEU A 521 -20.40 11.04 -22.26
CA LEU A 521 -19.24 10.31 -22.73
C LEU A 521 -19.30 10.04 -24.25
N ILE A 522 -20.49 9.75 -24.80
CA ILE A 522 -20.69 9.67 -26.26
C ILE A 522 -20.37 11.02 -26.90
N ARG A 523 -20.87 12.11 -26.32
CA ARG A 523 -20.56 13.47 -26.78
C ARG A 523 -19.07 13.75 -26.76
N LEU A 524 -18.37 13.37 -25.69
CA LEU A 524 -16.93 13.48 -25.61
C LEU A 524 -16.22 12.71 -26.72
N ALA A 525 -16.65 11.48 -27.01
CA ALA A 525 -16.08 10.67 -28.08
C ALA A 525 -16.27 11.34 -29.46
N LEU A 526 -17.42 11.94 -29.72
CA LEU A 526 -17.67 12.70 -30.93
C LEU A 526 -16.79 13.96 -30.99
N ALA A 527 -16.62 14.66 -29.90
CA ALA A 527 -15.72 15.82 -29.85
C ALA A 527 -14.24 15.43 -30.08
N LEU A 528 -13.83 14.25 -29.63
CA LEU A 528 -12.49 13.71 -29.92
C LEU A 528 -12.31 13.41 -31.41
N GLN A 529 -13.34 12.89 -32.10
CA GLN A 529 -13.29 12.75 -33.56
C GLN A 529 -13.14 14.09 -34.27
N ASP A 530 -13.83 15.11 -33.79
CA ASP A 530 -13.73 16.47 -34.36
C ASP A 530 -12.36 17.08 -34.11
N LEU A 531 -11.78 16.87 -32.96
CA LEU A 531 -10.40 17.26 -32.66
C LEU A 531 -9.43 16.61 -33.67
N ALA A 532 -9.59 15.34 -33.94
CA ALA A 532 -8.73 14.64 -34.88
C ALA A 532 -8.93 15.07 -36.34
N LEU A 533 -10.11 15.59 -36.70
CA LEU A 533 -10.43 16.15 -38.02
C LEU A 533 -10.02 17.60 -38.18
N SER A 534 -9.75 18.29 -37.07
CA SER A 534 -9.39 19.73 -37.12
C SER A 534 -8.13 19.96 -37.96
N THR A 535 -8.07 21.11 -38.64
CA THR A 535 -6.91 21.53 -39.42
C THR A 535 -5.79 22.11 -38.56
N ASP A 536 -5.88 21.96 -37.26
CA ASP A 536 -4.87 22.48 -36.32
C ASP A 536 -3.56 21.71 -36.56
N GLU A 537 -2.58 22.39 -37.12
CA GLU A 537 -1.26 21.83 -37.45
C GLU A 537 -0.46 21.40 -36.20
N ALA A 538 -0.92 21.80 -35.03
CA ALA A 538 -0.23 21.54 -33.77
C ALA A 538 -0.29 20.07 -33.35
N LEU A 539 -1.27 19.26 -33.83
CA LEU A 539 -1.41 17.88 -33.44
C LEU A 539 -0.71 16.94 -34.44
N PRO A 540 0.31 16.19 -34.06
CA PRO A 540 1.03 15.25 -34.92
C PRO A 540 0.09 14.17 -35.51
N VAL A 541 0.50 13.63 -36.66
CA VAL A 541 -0.28 12.60 -37.41
C VAL A 541 -0.58 11.39 -36.54
N TYR A 542 0.41 10.91 -35.77
CA TYR A 542 0.22 9.81 -34.81
C TYR A 542 -0.93 10.10 -33.84
N ASN A 543 -0.89 11.27 -33.21
CA ASN A 543 -1.90 11.65 -32.22
C ASN A 543 -3.29 11.76 -32.83
N ARG A 544 -3.41 12.25 -34.06
CA ARG A 544 -4.68 12.29 -34.79
C ARG A 544 -5.23 10.89 -35.04
N CYS A 545 -4.38 9.98 -35.52
CA CYS A 545 -4.76 8.59 -35.72
C CYS A 545 -5.16 7.90 -34.39
N ALA A 546 -4.39 8.15 -33.32
CA ALA A 546 -4.66 7.62 -32.01
C ALA A 546 -5.99 8.11 -31.43
N VAL A 547 -6.31 9.38 -31.59
CA VAL A 547 -7.60 9.95 -31.15
C VAL A 547 -8.78 9.34 -31.94
N HIS A 548 -8.64 9.17 -33.25
CA HIS A 548 -9.65 8.45 -34.04
C HIS A 548 -9.84 7.00 -33.57
N ALA A 549 -8.74 6.30 -33.28
CA ALA A 549 -8.77 4.93 -32.81
C ALA A 549 -9.43 4.80 -31.44
N ILE A 550 -9.11 5.70 -30.50
CA ILE A 550 -9.77 5.76 -29.19
C ILE A 550 -11.26 6.01 -29.34
N ALA A 551 -11.66 7.00 -30.14
CA ALA A 551 -13.06 7.33 -30.32
C ALA A 551 -13.84 6.14 -30.93
N ALA A 552 -13.27 5.47 -31.93
CA ALA A 552 -13.88 4.28 -32.54
C ALA A 552 -14.01 3.12 -31.54
N ALA A 553 -12.94 2.79 -30.83
CA ALA A 553 -12.93 1.73 -29.83
C ALA A 553 -13.92 2.01 -28.69
N TYR A 554 -13.98 3.24 -28.22
CA TYR A 554 -14.88 3.62 -27.14
C TYR A 554 -16.35 3.61 -27.57
N LEU A 555 -16.68 4.13 -28.75
CA LEU A 555 -18.04 4.07 -29.29
C LEU A 555 -18.48 2.62 -29.53
N ASN A 556 -17.57 1.76 -29.98
CA ASN A 556 -17.83 0.33 -30.07
C ASN A 556 -18.10 -0.31 -28.71
N LEU A 557 -17.31 0.03 -27.68
CA LEU A 557 -17.55 -0.43 -26.32
C LEU A 557 -18.94 -0.02 -25.82
N ILE A 558 -19.34 1.24 -26.02
CA ILE A 558 -20.67 1.74 -25.63
C ILE A 558 -21.77 1.02 -26.39
N CYS A 559 -21.58 0.70 -27.67
CA CYS A 559 -22.53 -0.11 -28.44
C CYS A 559 -22.77 -1.47 -27.77
N GLN A 560 -21.71 -2.14 -27.39
CA GLN A 560 -21.78 -3.45 -26.73
C GLN A 560 -22.43 -3.36 -25.35
N LEU A 561 -22.21 -2.28 -24.62
CA LEU A 561 -22.79 -2.05 -23.29
C LEU A 561 -24.27 -1.67 -23.35
N THR A 562 -24.69 -0.87 -24.34
CA THR A 562 -26.06 -0.33 -24.42
C THR A 562 -26.99 -1.16 -25.31
N THR A 563 -26.45 -1.93 -26.22
CA THR A 563 -27.19 -2.81 -27.16
C THR A 563 -28.30 -2.09 -27.91
N VAL A 564 -28.15 -0.80 -28.25
CA VAL A 564 -29.10 -0.05 -29.07
C VAL A 564 -28.88 -0.42 -30.54
N PRO A 565 -29.82 -1.14 -31.21
CA PRO A 565 -29.55 -1.77 -32.49
C PRO A 565 -29.08 -0.82 -33.58
N ALA A 566 -29.76 0.30 -33.74
CA ALA A 566 -29.44 1.27 -34.78
C ALA A 566 -28.08 1.96 -34.56
N PHE A 567 -27.70 2.22 -33.29
CA PHE A 567 -26.38 2.76 -32.93
C PHE A 567 -25.30 1.73 -33.19
N CYS A 568 -25.52 0.49 -32.75
CA CYS A 568 -24.59 -0.60 -32.99
C CYS A 568 -24.35 -0.84 -34.50
N GLN A 569 -25.42 -0.90 -35.30
CA GLN A 569 -25.31 -1.09 -36.72
C GLN A 569 -24.46 0.01 -37.37
N HIS A 570 -24.73 1.27 -37.02
CA HIS A 570 -23.98 2.40 -37.56
C HIS A 570 -22.49 2.36 -37.23
N ILE A 571 -22.16 2.09 -35.97
CA ILE A 571 -20.76 1.97 -35.54
C ILE A 571 -20.05 0.81 -36.24
N HIS A 572 -20.71 -0.35 -36.41
CA HIS A 572 -20.15 -1.45 -37.14
C HIS A 572 -19.89 -1.11 -38.61
N GLU A 573 -20.82 -0.44 -39.27
CA GLU A 573 -20.64 0.03 -40.66
C GLU A 573 -19.44 0.98 -40.78
N VAL A 574 -19.28 1.91 -39.85
CA VAL A 574 -18.12 2.83 -39.84
C VAL A 574 -16.81 2.05 -39.65
N ILE A 575 -16.79 1.10 -38.74
CA ILE A 575 -15.60 0.27 -38.48
C ILE A 575 -15.25 -0.56 -39.72
N GLU A 576 -16.24 -1.21 -40.36
CA GLU A 576 -16.01 -2.00 -41.58
C GLU A 576 -15.47 -1.15 -42.74
N VAL A 577 -15.98 0.08 -42.90
CA VAL A 577 -15.49 1.01 -43.91
C VAL A 577 -14.04 1.41 -43.57
N ARG A 578 -13.74 1.70 -42.32
CA ARG A 578 -12.38 2.02 -41.90
C ARG A 578 -11.41 0.85 -42.07
N GLN A 579 -11.82 -0.37 -41.80
CA GLN A 579 -10.99 -1.56 -42.02
C GLN A 579 -10.56 -1.69 -43.49
N LYS A 580 -11.44 -1.33 -44.41
CA LYS A 580 -11.18 -1.44 -45.84
C LYS A 580 -10.42 -0.24 -46.42
N GLU A 581 -10.77 0.96 -46.02
CA GLU A 581 -10.30 2.19 -46.65
C GLU A 581 -9.28 2.96 -45.84
N SER A 582 -9.32 2.88 -44.52
CA SER A 582 -8.52 3.69 -43.62
C SER A 582 -8.14 2.96 -42.32
N PRO A 583 -7.47 1.80 -42.41
CA PRO A 583 -7.16 0.98 -41.22
C PRO A 583 -6.31 1.72 -40.20
N TYR A 584 -5.52 2.71 -40.64
CA TYR A 584 -4.73 3.58 -39.77
C TYR A 584 -5.56 4.50 -38.84
N LEU A 585 -6.88 4.43 -38.88
CA LEU A 585 -7.79 5.07 -37.91
C LEU A 585 -8.40 4.10 -36.90
N LEU A 586 -7.92 2.86 -36.88
CA LEU A 586 -8.36 1.81 -35.97
C LEU A 586 -7.24 1.37 -35.05
N PRO A 587 -7.57 0.89 -33.83
CA PRO A 587 -6.57 0.54 -32.83
C PRO A 587 -5.52 -0.48 -33.28
N GLU A 588 -5.94 -1.46 -34.07
CA GLU A 588 -5.12 -2.58 -34.53
C GLU A 588 -3.94 -2.16 -35.39
N ASP A 589 -4.07 -1.02 -36.09
CA ASP A 589 -3.02 -0.49 -36.96
C ASP A 589 -2.29 0.75 -36.40
N VAL A 590 -2.87 1.39 -35.40
CA VAL A 590 -2.28 2.59 -34.78
C VAL A 590 -1.35 2.23 -33.61
N PHE A 591 -1.76 1.28 -32.76
CA PHE A 591 -1.03 0.92 -31.55
C PHE A 591 -0.16 -0.31 -31.73
N ILE A 592 0.63 -0.30 -32.82
CA ILE A 592 1.63 -1.32 -33.14
C ILE A 592 3.03 -0.75 -33.05
N ASP A 593 4.05 -1.59 -32.99
CA ASP A 593 5.44 -1.15 -32.79
C ASP A 593 6.03 -0.35 -33.94
N ASN A 594 5.51 -0.51 -35.16
CA ASN A 594 5.94 0.27 -36.34
C ASN A 594 4.73 0.65 -37.21
N PRO A 595 3.95 1.64 -36.81
CA PRO A 595 2.76 2.05 -37.56
C PRO A 595 3.11 2.69 -38.89
N LYS A 596 2.42 2.26 -39.94
CA LYS A 596 2.64 2.70 -41.35
C LYS A 596 1.87 3.98 -41.70
N TYR A 597 2.06 5.08 -40.99
CA TYR A 597 1.38 6.35 -41.31
C TYR A 597 2.28 7.41 -41.94
N GLU A 598 3.52 7.08 -42.36
CA GLU A 598 4.44 8.01 -43.00
C GLU A 598 3.90 8.61 -44.31
N THR A 599 2.85 8.03 -44.91
CA THR A 599 2.23 8.48 -46.18
C THR A 599 0.84 9.08 -46.02
N VAL A 600 0.33 9.24 -44.80
CA VAL A 600 -1.03 9.75 -44.59
C VAL A 600 -1.05 11.26 -44.60
N SER A 601 -1.47 11.86 -45.70
CA SER A 601 -1.79 13.29 -45.77
C SER A 601 -3.22 13.53 -45.28
N PHE A 602 -3.34 14.21 -44.14
CA PHE A 602 -4.63 14.71 -43.67
C PHE A 602 -5.05 15.96 -44.42
N LEU A 603 -5.15 15.87 -45.75
CA LEU A 603 -5.75 16.94 -46.54
C LEU A 603 -7.25 17.02 -46.24
N PRO A 604 -7.83 18.21 -46.16
CA PRO A 604 -9.26 18.39 -46.01
C PRO A 604 -9.94 17.95 -47.32
N ASN A 605 -10.28 16.68 -47.41
CA ASN A 605 -11.04 16.13 -48.53
C ASN A 605 -12.52 16.17 -48.21
N GLU A 606 -13.34 16.45 -49.24
CA GLU A 606 -14.79 16.43 -49.19
C GLU A 606 -15.32 15.11 -48.68
N ASP A 607 -14.62 13.99 -48.91
CA ASP A 607 -14.96 12.65 -48.42
C ASP A 607 -14.92 12.52 -46.86
N ARG A 608 -14.10 13.31 -46.19
CA ARG A 608 -14.04 13.30 -44.70
C ARG A 608 -15.18 14.09 -44.07
N LEU A 609 -15.57 15.16 -44.71
CA LEU A 609 -16.78 15.93 -44.36
C LEU A 609 -18.02 15.08 -44.57
N SER A 610 -18.04 14.26 -45.62
CA SER A 610 -19.14 13.34 -45.90
C SER A 610 -19.25 12.23 -44.83
N LYS A 611 -18.14 11.61 -44.41
CA LYS A 611 -18.11 10.62 -43.31
C LYS A 611 -18.54 11.21 -41.94
N ARG A 612 -18.20 12.47 -41.69
CA ARG A 612 -18.68 13.18 -40.50
C ARG A 612 -20.16 13.51 -40.59
N LYS A 613 -20.65 13.96 -41.73
CA LYS A 613 -22.08 14.16 -41.95
C LYS A 613 -22.89 12.87 -41.80
N SER A 614 -22.33 11.73 -42.20
CA SER A 614 -23.04 10.45 -42.08
C SER A 614 -23.33 10.05 -40.63
N ILE A 615 -22.44 10.33 -39.66
CA ILE A 615 -22.71 10.07 -38.25
C ILE A 615 -23.83 10.98 -37.75
N GLY A 616 -23.73 12.27 -38.01
CA GLY A 616 -24.76 13.23 -37.66
C GLY A 616 -26.08 12.96 -38.34
N GLU A 617 -26.07 12.60 -39.62
CA GLU A 617 -27.26 12.25 -40.42
C GLU A 617 -27.93 10.98 -39.89
N THR A 618 -27.16 9.96 -39.50
CA THR A 618 -27.74 8.71 -38.96
C THR A 618 -28.43 8.94 -37.63
N ILE A 619 -27.83 9.71 -36.75
CA ILE A 619 -28.44 10.11 -35.47
C ILE A 619 -29.71 10.92 -35.75
N SER A 620 -29.66 11.87 -36.69
CA SER A 620 -30.80 12.69 -37.07
C SER A 620 -31.95 11.88 -37.71
N LEU A 621 -31.65 10.95 -38.62
CA LEU A 621 -32.61 10.05 -39.21
C LEU A 621 -33.31 9.14 -38.19
N GLN A 622 -32.61 8.73 -37.16
CA GLN A 622 -33.18 7.93 -36.08
C GLN A 622 -34.15 8.70 -35.22
N VAL A 623 -33.82 9.98 -34.92
CA VAL A 623 -34.73 10.91 -34.22
C VAL A 623 -36.01 11.12 -35.07
N GLU A 624 -35.89 11.26 -36.39
CA GLU A 624 -37.04 11.42 -37.29
C GLU A 624 -37.90 10.16 -37.38
N VAL A 625 -37.31 8.96 -37.46
CA VAL A 625 -38.04 7.70 -37.50
C VAL A 625 -38.86 7.48 -36.24
N GLU A 626 -38.34 7.84 -35.09
CA GLU A 626 -39.07 7.71 -33.83
C GLU A 626 -40.17 8.78 -33.67
N SER A 627 -39.98 9.98 -34.19
CA SER A 627 -41.03 10.99 -34.20
C SER A 627 -42.16 10.65 -35.18
N ARG A 628 -41.90 9.80 -36.22
CA ARG A 628 -42.91 9.29 -37.15
C ARG A 628 -43.73 8.12 -36.60
N ASN A 629 -43.17 7.41 -35.61
CA ASN A 629 -43.86 6.27 -34.98
C ASN A 629 -44.73 6.69 -33.76
N SER A 630 -44.90 7.95 -33.47
CA SER A 630 -45.89 8.41 -32.51
C SER A 630 -47.29 8.46 -33.17
N PRO A 631 -48.35 7.99 -32.49
CA PRO A 631 -49.66 7.65 -33.09
C PRO A 631 -50.51 8.84 -33.58
N GLU A 632 -50.01 10.03 -33.68
CA GLU A 632 -50.81 11.23 -33.99
C GLU A 632 -50.64 11.82 -35.40
N LYS A 633 -50.01 11.12 -36.35
CA LYS A 633 -49.94 11.63 -37.73
C LYS A 633 -50.05 10.54 -38.79
N GLU A 634 -51.25 9.92 -38.82
CA GLU A 634 -51.72 9.18 -39.99
C GLU A 634 -52.80 10.02 -40.73
N GLU A 635 -52.43 11.14 -41.27
CA GLU A 635 -53.23 11.80 -42.32
C GLU A 635 -52.35 12.82 -43.02
N VAL A 636 -51.73 12.45 -44.08
CA VAL A 636 -51.48 13.12 -45.35
C VAL A 636 -50.52 12.26 -46.17
N LYS A 637 -51.05 11.29 -46.87
CA LYS A 637 -50.35 10.70 -48.02
C LYS A 637 -51.17 11.00 -49.29
N ARG A 638 -50.58 11.83 -50.09
CA ARG A 638 -50.56 11.79 -51.58
C ARG A 638 -50.35 13.17 -52.10
N LEU A 639 -49.18 13.38 -52.63
CA LEU A 639 -48.90 14.11 -53.91
C LEU A 639 -47.43 14.55 -54.01
N ASP A 640 -46.84 14.25 -55.14
CA ASP A 640 -45.61 14.70 -55.70
C ASP A 640 -44.27 14.14 -55.20
N SER A 641 -43.80 13.13 -55.96
CA SER A 641 -42.58 12.37 -55.67
C SER A 641 -41.27 13.06 -56.06
N VAL A 642 -41.26 14.19 -56.72
CA VAL A 642 -40.04 14.90 -57.15
C VAL A 642 -39.71 16.12 -56.26
N GLY A 643 -40.71 16.73 -55.65
CA GLY A 643 -40.50 17.78 -54.63
C GLY A 643 -40.15 17.26 -53.26
N MET A 644 -40.43 16.01 -52.99
CA MET A 644 -40.19 15.40 -51.65
C MET A 644 -38.72 15.08 -51.37
N GLU A 645 -37.95 14.69 -52.41
CA GLU A 645 -36.51 14.40 -52.23
C GLU A 645 -35.72 15.68 -51.89
N GLU A 646 -36.06 16.79 -52.51
CA GLU A 646 -35.39 18.07 -52.27
C GLU A 646 -35.82 18.71 -50.92
N GLN A 647 -37.10 18.58 -50.56
CA GLN A 647 -37.61 18.95 -49.24
C GLN A 647 -37.04 18.08 -48.13
N GLU A 648 -36.85 16.79 -48.41
CA GLU A 648 -36.25 15.88 -47.49
C GLU A 648 -34.75 16.09 -47.31
N ARG A 649 -34.03 16.46 -48.39
CA ARG A 649 -32.64 16.93 -48.33
C ARG A 649 -32.51 18.23 -47.53
N GLU A 650 -33.41 19.18 -47.77
CA GLU A 650 -33.39 20.44 -47.03
C GLU A 650 -33.77 20.25 -45.56
N ARG A 651 -34.73 19.38 -45.25
CA ARG A 651 -35.04 18.96 -43.88
C ARG A 651 -33.87 18.25 -43.20
N ARG A 652 -33.21 17.34 -43.89
CA ARG A 652 -32.01 16.66 -43.38
C ARG A 652 -30.91 17.68 -43.14
N ARG A 653 -30.71 18.61 -44.04
CA ARG A 653 -29.74 19.68 -43.88
C ARG A 653 -30.07 20.59 -42.67
N GLN A 654 -31.32 20.98 -42.48
CA GLN A 654 -31.76 21.77 -41.33
C GLN A 654 -31.65 21.01 -40.01
N VAL A 655 -31.93 19.71 -40.02
CA VAL A 655 -31.76 18.88 -38.83
C VAL A 655 -30.27 18.73 -38.48
N VAL A 656 -29.42 18.48 -39.49
CA VAL A 656 -27.97 18.43 -39.29
C VAL A 656 -27.41 19.78 -38.80
N GLU A 657 -27.87 20.89 -39.37
CA GLU A 657 -27.48 22.22 -38.96
C GLU A 657 -27.99 22.55 -37.54
N LYS A 658 -29.19 22.09 -37.21
CA LYS A 658 -29.76 22.20 -35.85
C LYS A 658 -28.97 21.38 -34.84
N PHE A 659 -28.59 20.14 -35.20
CA PHE A 659 -27.71 19.32 -34.38
C PHE A 659 -26.28 19.91 -34.23
N GLN A 660 -25.80 20.61 -35.23
CA GLN A 660 -24.49 21.26 -35.18
C GLN A 660 -24.48 22.56 -34.36
N LYS A 661 -25.62 23.25 -34.27
CA LYS A 661 -25.73 24.59 -33.66
C LYS A 661 -26.54 24.65 -32.36
N ALA A 662 -27.33 23.60 -32.06
CA ALA A 662 -28.19 23.59 -30.89
C ALA A 662 -27.40 23.29 -29.61
N PRO A 663 -27.76 23.91 -28.49
CA PRO A 663 -27.28 23.52 -27.17
C PRO A 663 -27.59 22.07 -26.87
N PHE A 664 -26.72 21.41 -26.14
CA PHE A 664 -26.85 19.97 -25.82
C PHE A 664 -28.15 19.64 -25.10
N GLU A 665 -28.65 20.51 -24.23
CA GLU A 665 -29.92 20.34 -23.54
C GLU A 665 -31.08 20.23 -24.51
N GLU A 666 -31.05 20.92 -25.63
CA GLU A 666 -32.09 20.87 -26.66
C GLU A 666 -31.99 19.53 -27.46
N ILE A 667 -30.77 19.08 -27.72
CA ILE A 667 -30.54 17.78 -28.35
C ILE A 667 -30.91 16.64 -27.39
N ALA A 668 -30.56 16.74 -26.11
CA ALA A 668 -30.92 15.77 -25.08
C ALA A 668 -32.43 15.71 -24.84
N ALA A 669 -33.13 16.84 -24.90
CA ALA A 669 -34.61 16.87 -24.80
C ALA A 669 -35.28 16.19 -26.01
N HIS A 670 -34.73 16.33 -27.21
CA HIS A 670 -35.21 15.61 -28.39
C HIS A 670 -34.85 14.12 -28.38
N CYS A 671 -33.81 13.73 -27.63
CA CYS A 671 -33.42 12.35 -27.40
C CYS A 671 -34.07 11.75 -26.12
N GLY A 672 -34.92 12.50 -25.42
CA GLY A 672 -35.48 12.14 -24.12
C GLY A 672 -36.28 10.82 -24.09
N ALA A 673 -36.94 10.48 -25.19
CA ALA A 673 -37.59 9.17 -25.34
C ALA A 673 -36.58 8.01 -25.46
N ARG A 674 -35.35 8.29 -25.91
CA ARG A 674 -34.26 7.31 -25.98
C ARG A 674 -33.48 7.19 -24.69
N ALA A 675 -33.45 8.26 -23.91
CA ALA A 675 -32.82 8.24 -22.61
C ALA A 675 -33.50 7.22 -21.70
N THR A 676 -34.86 7.14 -21.73
CA THR A 676 -35.62 6.10 -21.03
C THR A 676 -35.38 4.69 -21.59
N LEU A 677 -35.18 4.56 -22.88
CA LEU A 677 -34.85 3.27 -23.51
C LEU A 677 -33.44 2.81 -23.19
N LEU A 678 -32.46 3.75 -23.19
CA LEU A 678 -31.09 3.51 -22.77
C LEU A 678 -31.01 3.10 -21.30
N GLN A 679 -31.77 3.77 -20.44
CA GLN A 679 -31.88 3.44 -19.03
C GLN A 679 -32.55 2.07 -18.83
N SER A 680 -33.60 1.76 -19.57
CA SER A 680 -34.24 0.44 -19.55
C SER A 680 -33.29 -0.66 -19.98
N LYS A 681 -32.48 -0.42 -21.03
CA LYS A 681 -31.48 -1.39 -21.51
C LYS A 681 -30.28 -1.52 -20.57
N LEU A 682 -29.77 -0.42 -20.02
CA LEU A 682 -28.76 -0.43 -18.97
C LEU A 682 -29.28 -1.18 -17.74
N ASN A 683 -30.49 -0.92 -17.30
CA ASN A 683 -31.11 -1.65 -16.20
C ASN A 683 -31.27 -3.13 -16.50
N GLN A 684 -31.64 -3.53 -17.74
CA GLN A 684 -31.66 -4.93 -18.14
C GLN A 684 -30.28 -5.59 -18.07
N ILE A 685 -29.21 -4.90 -18.49
CA ILE A 685 -27.84 -5.39 -18.39
C ILE A 685 -27.46 -5.54 -16.91
N PHE A 686 -27.80 -4.57 -16.07
CA PHE A 686 -27.58 -4.61 -14.63
C PHE A 686 -28.38 -5.73 -13.95
N GLU A 687 -29.63 -5.97 -14.36
CA GLU A 687 -30.47 -7.05 -13.83
C GLU A 687 -29.98 -8.45 -14.23
N ILE A 688 -29.39 -8.59 -15.41
CA ILE A 688 -28.80 -9.86 -15.88
C ILE A 688 -27.49 -10.16 -15.14
N THR A 689 -26.75 -9.11 -14.76
CA THR A 689 -25.40 -9.25 -14.19
C THR A 689 -25.41 -9.33 -12.67
N ILE A 690 -26.47 -8.82 -11.99
CA ILE A 690 -26.54 -8.74 -10.54
C ILE A 690 -27.92 -9.22 -10.08
N ARG A 691 -27.97 -10.38 -9.38
CA ARG A 691 -29.13 -10.70 -8.54
C ARG A 691 -29.09 -9.78 -7.31
N PRO A 692 -30.05 -8.88 -7.10
CA PRO A 692 -30.04 -8.04 -5.93
C PRO A 692 -30.26 -8.90 -4.66
N PRO A 693 -29.58 -8.59 -3.55
CA PRO A 693 -29.97 -9.12 -2.25
C PRO A 693 -31.36 -8.63 -1.90
N PRO A 694 -32.15 -9.41 -1.16
CA PRO A 694 -33.50 -9.02 -0.79
C PRO A 694 -33.47 -7.74 0.03
N SER A 695 -34.19 -6.72 -0.43
CA SER A 695 -34.34 -5.44 0.26
C SER A 695 -35.17 -5.63 1.54
N PRO A 696 -34.75 -5.10 2.69
CA PRO A 696 -35.66 -4.96 3.82
C PRO A 696 -36.67 -3.87 3.50
N SER A 697 -37.93 -4.24 3.58
CA SER A 697 -39.09 -3.34 3.52
C SER A 697 -39.04 -2.27 4.62
N GLY A 698 -39.13 -1.01 4.25
CA GLY A 698 -39.25 0.06 5.23
C GLY A 698 -39.57 1.42 4.66
N THR A 699 -40.86 1.76 4.72
CA THR A 699 -41.52 3.06 4.90
C THR A 699 -41.28 4.19 3.89
N ILE A 700 -42.36 4.45 3.22
CA ILE A 700 -42.74 5.65 2.48
C ILE A 700 -42.81 6.85 3.44
N SER A 701 -42.13 7.93 3.14
CA SER A 701 -42.55 9.27 3.57
C SER A 701 -42.52 10.23 2.39
N SER A 702 -43.68 10.66 2.05
CA SER A 702 -43.97 11.76 1.12
C SER A 702 -43.49 13.10 1.71
N GLY A 703 -42.70 13.84 0.98
CA GLY A 703 -42.27 15.20 1.34
C GLY A 703 -42.12 16.08 0.11
N TYR A 704 -42.95 17.08 0.07
CA TYR A 704 -43.18 18.12 -0.92
C TYR A 704 -41.94 18.70 -1.62
N GLY A 705 -42.11 19.00 -2.89
CA GLY A 705 -41.15 19.69 -3.73
C GLY A 705 -40.87 21.12 -3.34
N GLN A 706 -39.65 21.50 -3.33
CA GLN A 706 -39.19 22.86 -3.59
C GLN A 706 -38.33 22.85 -4.84
N SER A 707 -38.80 23.61 -5.83
CA SER A 707 -38.01 23.98 -7.01
C SER A 707 -36.85 24.85 -6.55
N GLN A 708 -35.69 24.21 -6.36
CA GLN A 708 -34.44 24.95 -6.25
C GLN A 708 -34.03 25.38 -7.66
N SER A 709 -33.96 26.70 -7.84
CA SER A 709 -33.26 27.30 -8.98
C SER A 709 -31.91 26.63 -9.16
N ARG A 710 -31.70 26.03 -10.35
CA ARG A 710 -30.39 25.51 -10.77
C ARG A 710 -29.42 26.68 -10.70
N SER A 711 -28.63 26.76 -9.65
CA SER A 711 -27.38 27.51 -9.68
C SER A 711 -26.51 26.84 -10.71
N VAL A 712 -26.24 27.50 -11.80
CA VAL A 712 -25.29 27.10 -12.81
C VAL A 712 -23.96 26.82 -12.09
N PRO A 713 -23.41 25.62 -12.18
CA PRO A 713 -22.15 25.31 -11.50
C PRO A 713 -21.08 26.27 -12.04
N ILE A 714 -20.28 26.80 -11.15
CA ILE A 714 -19.13 27.68 -11.46
C ILE A 714 -18.16 27.05 -12.46
N TYR A 715 -18.36 25.79 -12.83
CA TYR A 715 -17.58 24.96 -13.77
C TYR A 715 -18.26 24.75 -15.13
N GLU A 716 -19.28 25.51 -15.49
CA GLU A 716 -19.64 25.64 -16.89
C GLU A 716 -18.50 26.33 -17.62
N MET A 717 -17.40 25.63 -17.70
CA MET A 717 -16.50 25.88 -18.79
C MET A 717 -17.23 25.38 -20.03
N LYS A 718 -17.79 26.30 -20.77
CA LYS A 718 -18.18 26.08 -22.13
C LYS A 718 -16.96 25.47 -22.78
N PHE A 719 -17.02 24.19 -23.08
CA PHE A 719 -16.05 23.60 -24.02
C PHE A 719 -16.41 24.22 -25.38
N PRO A 720 -15.75 25.28 -25.80
CA PRO A 720 -16.13 25.91 -27.10
C PRO A 720 -16.05 24.89 -28.21
N ASP A 721 -15.11 23.95 -28.06
CA ASP A 721 -14.87 22.89 -29.02
C ASP A 721 -15.76 21.65 -28.83
N LEU A 722 -16.36 21.46 -27.64
CA LEU A 722 -17.32 20.38 -27.37
C LEU A 722 -18.76 20.77 -27.65
N CYS A 723 -19.08 22.10 -27.64
CA CYS A 723 -20.42 22.59 -27.88
C CYS A 723 -20.83 22.65 -29.35
N VAL A 724 -19.92 22.33 -30.27
CA VAL A 724 -20.16 22.53 -31.70
C VAL A 724 -20.77 21.30 -32.39
N TYR A 725 -20.94 20.19 -31.67
CA TYR A 725 -21.34 18.92 -32.30
C TYR A 725 -22.23 18.09 -31.40
#